data_3b12172470f48b61ad398be77e4f67cc
#
_entry.id   3b12172470f48b61ad398be77e4f67cc
#
_cell.length_a   1.000
_cell.length_b   1.000
_cell.length_c   1.000
_cell.angle_alpha   90.00
_cell.angle_beta   90.00
_cell.angle_gamma   90.00
#
_symmetry.space_group_name_H-M   'P 1'
#
loop_
_entity.id
_entity.type
_entity.pdbx_description
1 polymer ?
#
loop_
_entity_poly.entity_id
_entity_poly.type
_entity_poly.pdbx_seq_one_letter_code
_entity_poly.pdbx_strand_id
1 'polypeptide(L)'
;MARLTENQEIEEYRRLMEPPEEYADGFNWKTVVGAIFLGFIMMPGAMYLGLVMGPATSITSSAQWVTIILFAEIARRSLKDLKMQEIYILYYMAGLTVVSPFQGLLWNQYFIQSDYATAMGIAQEIPQWVAPSAGAIQEAGRNFFTKGWMVPVAFISMALIVSKIDNFGLGYVLYRITNDVEELPFPMAPVAASGITALTERMNQKEPWRWRCFSIGGVIGMLYGLVYITLPSITGSFLVKPLMLIPIPFIDLTQAFGNVLPATPLNITIDVGLILTGMVLPFWVVIGGVIGAFAPLIANPIMYHYGILTNWRPGMDVIDTVFVNQIDFYLSFGIGLTVAVAVISLSKTIRPLINLFRSYRGATDLNVSVRREVRPSLWKKLVTNNVKRGDFSIFIALGIYVCTSAFWISFSTWLIEGFPWKFFVVYAVVYTPLISYACAKVEGMAGQAVAIPLVREATYILSGYHGVKIWFAPAPLPNYGPAVVGFRVMDLTGTKIKSLVKTQLLTVPIIIIASLVFSQLLWKMAEIPSEAYPFAQKMWDLQAKTKCLTMSSTMEGGSLFFEAWRWKYCGIGLAFGTGVYMILALLGGPTLMVFGMLRGFGLGTPAYATFELLGAVLGRFYFRKKFGNMWMKYTPILLAGYACGMGLVAMVGMAFAILNKMMAPLLF
;
A
#
# COMPACT_ATOMS: atom_id res chain seq x y z
N MET A 1 5.65 13.85 34.18
CA MET A 1 5.04 12.65 33.58
C MET A 1 6.11 11.58 33.53
N ALA A 2 5.96 10.51 34.31
CA ALA A 2 6.89 9.39 34.29
C ALA A 2 6.97 8.80 32.87
N ARG A 3 8.17 8.62 32.33
CA ARG A 3 8.38 7.83 31.12
C ARG A 3 7.96 6.40 31.46
N LEU A 4 6.82 5.96 30.94
CA LEU A 4 6.48 4.54 30.94
C LEU A 4 7.64 3.79 30.32
N THR A 5 8.08 2.71 30.94
CA THR A 5 9.05 1.81 30.31
C THR A 5 8.39 1.18 29.09
N GLU A 6 9.16 0.91 28.03
CA GLU A 6 8.67 0.34 26.76
C GLU A 6 7.79 -0.90 26.97
N ASN A 7 8.06 -1.70 27.97
CA ASN A 7 7.26 -2.86 28.38
C ASN A 7 5.89 -2.49 28.97
N GLN A 8 5.79 -1.35 29.68
CA GLN A 8 4.51 -0.90 30.25
C GLN A 8 3.56 -0.34 29.20
N GLU A 9 4.11 0.35 28.17
CA GLU A 9 3.33 0.78 27.01
C GLU A 9 2.83 -0.42 26.20
N ILE A 10 3.65 -1.44 26.01
CA ILE A 10 3.29 -2.68 25.30
C ILE A 10 2.14 -3.41 26.01
N GLU A 11 2.20 -3.54 27.34
CA GLU A 11 1.14 -4.14 28.12
C GLU A 11 -0.15 -3.32 28.11
N GLU A 12 -0.06 -1.99 28.11
CA GLU A 12 -1.22 -1.11 28.05
C GLU A 12 -1.95 -1.23 26.70
N TYR A 13 -1.21 -1.33 25.58
CA TYR A 13 -1.81 -1.59 24.27
C TYR A 13 -2.48 -2.96 24.17
N ARG A 14 -1.93 -3.98 24.81
CA ARG A 14 -2.51 -5.32 24.83
C ARG A 14 -3.81 -5.38 25.62
N ARG A 15 -3.92 -4.62 26.72
CA ARG A 15 -5.13 -4.50 27.54
C ARG A 15 -6.25 -3.66 26.91
N LEU A 16 -5.98 -2.94 25.82
CA LEU A 16 -6.98 -2.11 25.16
C LEU A 16 -8.15 -2.92 24.60
N MET A 17 -7.91 -4.16 24.18
CA MET A 17 -8.95 -5.04 23.66
C MET A 17 -8.53 -6.51 23.79
N GLU A 18 -9.32 -7.30 24.49
CA GLU A 18 -9.14 -8.76 24.63
C GLU A 18 -10.06 -9.50 23.66
N PRO A 19 -9.63 -10.67 23.12
CA PRO A 19 -10.51 -11.49 22.29
C PRO A 19 -11.74 -11.96 23.10
N PRO A 20 -12.93 -12.02 22.49
CA PRO A 20 -14.11 -12.52 23.15
C PRO A 20 -14.00 -14.02 23.40
N GLU A 21 -14.69 -14.51 24.43
CA GLU A 21 -14.70 -15.94 24.79
C GLU A 21 -15.42 -16.82 23.74
N GLU A 22 -16.35 -16.23 22.99
CA GLU A 22 -17.17 -16.93 22.00
C GLU A 22 -16.83 -16.49 20.60
N TYR A 23 -16.65 -17.46 19.71
CA TYR A 23 -16.40 -17.24 18.27
C TYR A 23 -17.60 -17.72 17.46
N ALA A 24 -18.04 -16.89 16.51
CA ALA A 24 -19.16 -17.20 15.63
C ALA A 24 -18.77 -17.13 14.13
N ASP A 25 -19.56 -17.81 13.30
CA ASP A 25 -19.46 -17.69 11.85
C ASP A 25 -20.11 -16.36 11.42
N GLY A 26 -19.33 -15.48 10.79
CA GLY A 26 -19.82 -14.20 10.25
C GLY A 26 -20.28 -14.30 8.81
N PHE A 27 -20.12 -15.44 8.14
CA PHE A 27 -20.49 -15.61 6.74
C PHE A 27 -21.93 -16.08 6.61
N ASN A 28 -22.78 -15.27 5.95
CA ASN A 28 -24.18 -15.57 5.71
C ASN A 28 -24.68 -14.90 4.41
N TRP A 29 -25.97 -15.04 4.09
CA TRP A 29 -26.57 -14.44 2.90
C TRP A 29 -26.42 -12.90 2.83
N LYS A 30 -26.49 -12.21 3.96
CA LYS A 30 -26.29 -10.75 4.03
C LYS A 30 -24.89 -10.36 3.54
N THR A 31 -23.87 -11.15 3.91
CA THR A 31 -22.49 -10.91 3.47
C THR A 31 -22.28 -11.26 2.00
N VAL A 32 -23.05 -12.21 1.44
CA VAL A 32 -23.05 -12.48 -0.02
C VAL A 32 -23.59 -11.26 -0.80
N VAL A 33 -24.70 -10.68 -0.39
CA VAL A 33 -25.24 -9.43 -0.97
C VAL A 33 -24.21 -8.32 -0.83
N GLY A 34 -23.52 -8.24 0.32
CA GLY A 34 -22.41 -7.30 0.55
C GLY A 34 -21.27 -7.47 -0.43
N ALA A 35 -20.85 -8.69 -0.73
CA ALA A 35 -19.79 -8.96 -1.68
C ALA A 35 -20.15 -8.51 -3.11
N ILE A 36 -21.39 -8.76 -3.54
CA ILE A 36 -21.90 -8.33 -4.85
C ILE A 36 -21.92 -6.80 -4.92
N PHE A 37 -22.48 -6.14 -3.89
CA PHE A 37 -22.49 -4.69 -3.80
C PHE A 37 -21.07 -4.09 -3.90
N LEU A 38 -20.15 -4.63 -3.13
CA LEU A 38 -18.74 -4.19 -3.12
C LEU A 38 -18.09 -4.35 -4.49
N GLY A 39 -18.25 -5.51 -5.12
CA GLY A 39 -17.66 -5.80 -6.43
C GLY A 39 -18.21 -4.92 -7.54
N PHE A 40 -19.52 -4.66 -7.55
CA PHE A 40 -20.16 -3.99 -8.70
C PHE A 40 -20.45 -2.50 -8.49
N ILE A 41 -20.38 -1.99 -7.26
CA ILE A 41 -20.63 -0.56 -6.97
C ILE A 41 -19.40 0.14 -6.43
N MET A 42 -18.68 -0.47 -5.46
CA MET A 42 -17.55 0.20 -4.81
C MET A 42 -16.26 0.09 -5.62
N MET A 43 -16.00 -1.06 -6.22
CA MET A 43 -14.77 -1.29 -6.99
C MET A 43 -14.63 -0.32 -8.18
N PRO A 44 -15.65 -0.10 -9.03
CA PRO A 44 -15.57 0.85 -10.14
C PRO A 44 -15.20 2.26 -9.67
N GLY A 45 -15.77 2.70 -8.53
CA GLY A 45 -15.45 3.98 -7.92
C GLY A 45 -13.97 4.09 -7.52
N ALA A 46 -13.45 3.05 -6.87
CA ALA A 46 -12.05 3.00 -6.48
C ALA A 46 -11.11 2.99 -7.70
N MET A 47 -11.45 2.24 -8.75
CA MET A 47 -10.68 2.18 -10.00
C MET A 47 -10.64 3.54 -10.71
N TYR A 48 -11.80 4.17 -10.87
CA TYR A 48 -11.91 5.50 -11.49
C TYR A 48 -11.10 6.54 -10.70
N LEU A 49 -11.28 6.58 -9.38
CA LEU A 49 -10.52 7.48 -8.52
C LEU A 49 -9.01 7.26 -8.58
N GLY A 50 -8.57 6.01 -8.71
CA GLY A 50 -7.15 5.69 -8.91
C GLY A 50 -6.57 6.31 -10.19
N LEU A 51 -7.35 6.41 -11.26
CA LEU A 51 -6.95 7.05 -12.53
C LEU A 51 -7.02 8.58 -12.48
N VAL A 52 -7.94 9.13 -11.67
CA VAL A 52 -8.16 10.58 -11.56
C VAL A 52 -7.24 11.23 -10.54
N MET A 53 -7.08 10.61 -9.37
CA MET A 53 -6.35 11.17 -8.22
C MET A 53 -5.05 10.43 -7.88
N GLY A 54 -4.85 9.24 -8.44
CA GLY A 54 -3.74 8.36 -8.12
C GLY A 54 -4.01 7.43 -6.94
N PRO A 55 -3.03 6.61 -6.55
CA PRO A 55 -3.16 5.61 -5.50
C PRO A 55 -3.09 6.27 -4.10
N ALA A 56 -4.00 7.20 -3.82
CA ALA A 56 -4.09 7.82 -2.51
C ALA A 56 -4.57 6.79 -1.47
N THR A 57 -3.76 6.56 -0.45
CA THR A 57 -3.99 5.59 0.64
C THR A 57 -5.31 5.80 1.40
N SER A 58 -5.84 7.04 1.42
CA SER A 58 -7.10 7.38 2.04
C SER A 58 -8.32 6.75 1.38
N ILE A 59 -8.28 6.50 0.06
CA ILE A 59 -9.42 5.96 -0.71
C ILE A 59 -9.62 4.47 -0.41
N THR A 60 -8.55 3.72 -0.23
CA THR A 60 -8.61 2.28 0.07
C THR A 60 -9.30 2.00 1.40
N SER A 61 -8.94 2.75 2.44
CA SER A 61 -9.58 2.63 3.76
C SER A 61 -11.01 3.16 3.76
N SER A 62 -11.35 4.14 2.90
CA SER A 62 -12.69 4.69 2.84
C SER A 62 -13.71 3.70 2.33
N ALA A 63 -13.40 2.92 1.31
CA ALA A 63 -14.32 1.92 0.75
C ALA A 63 -14.75 0.90 1.81
N GLN A 64 -13.86 0.49 2.70
CA GLN A 64 -14.16 -0.41 3.81
C GLN A 64 -15.22 0.19 4.73
N TRP A 65 -15.03 1.42 5.17
CA TRP A 65 -15.92 2.09 6.13
C TRP A 65 -17.26 2.50 5.51
N VAL A 66 -17.27 2.99 4.26
CA VAL A 66 -18.52 3.29 3.53
C VAL A 66 -19.41 2.07 3.45
N THR A 67 -18.84 0.93 3.07
CA THR A 67 -19.58 -0.32 2.94
C THR A 67 -20.23 -0.72 4.26
N ILE A 68 -19.47 -0.73 5.34
CA ILE A 68 -19.99 -1.15 6.65
C ILE A 68 -21.13 -0.24 7.08
N ILE A 69 -20.97 1.08 6.92
CA ILE A 69 -21.99 2.05 7.35
C ILE A 69 -23.26 1.89 6.53
N LEU A 70 -23.12 1.73 5.21
CA LEU A 70 -24.26 1.53 4.35
C LEU A 70 -25.02 0.25 4.71
N PHE A 71 -24.29 -0.87 4.90
CA PHE A 71 -24.92 -2.14 5.30
C PHE A 71 -25.49 -2.11 6.72
N ALA A 72 -24.83 -1.42 7.65
CA ALA A 72 -25.36 -1.21 8.99
C ALA A 72 -26.66 -0.39 8.96
N GLU A 73 -26.74 0.63 8.11
CA GLU A 73 -27.95 1.45 7.95
C GLU A 73 -29.09 0.68 7.26
N ILE A 74 -28.79 -0.10 6.22
CA ILE A 74 -29.77 -0.97 5.55
C ILE A 74 -30.29 -2.02 6.54
N ALA A 75 -29.43 -2.65 7.31
CA ALA A 75 -29.83 -3.64 8.30
C ALA A 75 -30.73 -3.04 9.38
N ARG A 76 -30.37 -1.85 9.88
CA ARG A 76 -31.18 -1.11 10.85
C ARG A 76 -32.60 -0.83 10.34
N ARG A 77 -32.72 -0.39 9.08
CA ARG A 77 -34.04 -0.16 8.46
C ARG A 77 -34.84 -1.43 8.21
N SER A 78 -34.14 -2.55 8.04
CA SER A 78 -34.74 -3.87 7.83
C SER A 78 -35.10 -4.59 9.12
N LEU A 79 -34.98 -3.93 10.28
CA LEU A 79 -35.20 -4.50 11.63
C LEU A 79 -34.40 -5.79 11.92
N LYS A 80 -33.24 -5.95 11.25
CA LYS A 80 -32.33 -7.11 11.45
C LYS A 80 -30.95 -6.60 11.78
N ASP A 81 -30.57 -6.69 13.04
CA ASP A 81 -29.23 -6.31 13.49
C ASP A 81 -28.15 -7.18 12.86
N LEU A 82 -27.05 -6.56 12.50
CA LEU A 82 -25.83 -7.25 12.07
C LEU A 82 -25.00 -7.59 13.32
N LYS A 83 -24.54 -8.84 13.38
CA LYS A 83 -23.60 -9.27 14.41
C LYS A 83 -22.21 -8.68 14.13
N MET A 84 -21.38 -8.52 15.15
CA MET A 84 -20.02 -8.02 15.04
C MET A 84 -19.18 -8.82 14.03
N GLN A 85 -19.36 -10.15 13.99
CA GLN A 85 -18.70 -11.04 13.05
C GLN A 85 -19.13 -10.80 11.60
N GLU A 86 -20.42 -10.50 11.36
CA GLU A 86 -20.95 -10.16 10.03
C GLU A 86 -20.36 -8.84 9.53
N ILE A 87 -20.26 -7.84 10.41
CA ILE A 87 -19.65 -6.53 10.10
C ILE A 87 -18.16 -6.71 9.80
N TYR A 88 -17.45 -7.53 10.56
CA TYR A 88 -16.04 -7.83 10.27
C TYR A 88 -15.88 -8.50 8.90
N ILE A 89 -16.73 -9.44 8.53
CA ILE A 89 -16.67 -10.08 7.21
C ILE A 89 -16.92 -9.06 6.09
N LEU A 90 -17.86 -8.14 6.24
CA LEU A 90 -18.08 -7.04 5.29
C LEU A 90 -16.86 -6.13 5.19
N TYR A 91 -16.24 -5.78 6.30
CA TYR A 91 -14.99 -5.01 6.36
C TYR A 91 -13.85 -5.73 5.61
N TYR A 92 -13.69 -7.02 5.86
CA TYR A 92 -12.67 -7.85 5.23
C TYR A 92 -12.90 -7.96 3.71
N MET A 93 -14.14 -8.21 3.26
CA MET A 93 -14.51 -8.21 1.84
C MET A 93 -14.20 -6.89 1.17
N ALA A 94 -14.54 -5.78 1.83
CA ALA A 94 -14.26 -4.44 1.30
C ALA A 94 -12.75 -4.21 1.09
N GLY A 95 -11.92 -4.65 2.03
CA GLY A 95 -10.47 -4.59 1.88
C GLY A 95 -9.94 -5.45 0.74
N LEU A 96 -10.58 -6.58 0.45
CA LEU A 96 -10.22 -7.43 -0.67
C LEU A 96 -10.60 -6.81 -2.04
N THR A 97 -11.76 -6.17 -2.12
CA THR A 97 -12.33 -5.65 -3.38
C THR A 97 -11.71 -4.34 -3.85
N VAL A 98 -11.11 -3.56 -2.96
CA VAL A 98 -10.43 -2.31 -3.34
C VAL A 98 -9.22 -2.56 -4.24
N VAL A 99 -8.56 -3.70 -4.10
CA VAL A 99 -7.45 -4.09 -4.97
C VAL A 99 -8.00 -4.66 -6.28
N SER A 100 -8.04 -3.82 -7.32
CA SER A 100 -8.53 -4.21 -8.65
C SER A 100 -7.41 -4.83 -9.48
N PRO A 101 -7.34 -6.15 -9.65
CA PRO A 101 -6.21 -6.82 -10.30
C PRO A 101 -6.05 -6.42 -11.77
N PHE A 102 -7.15 -6.17 -12.48
CA PHE A 102 -7.10 -5.84 -13.91
C PHE A 102 -6.90 -4.35 -14.21
N GLN A 103 -6.88 -3.48 -13.21
CA GLN A 103 -6.44 -2.10 -13.41
C GLN A 103 -4.99 -2.03 -13.95
N GLY A 104 -4.16 -3.03 -13.63
CA GLY A 104 -2.83 -3.18 -14.20
C GLY A 104 -2.80 -3.36 -15.71
N LEU A 105 -3.86 -3.91 -16.33
CA LEU A 105 -3.95 -4.02 -17.78
C LEU A 105 -4.09 -2.66 -18.46
N LEU A 106 -4.77 -1.68 -17.80
CA LEU A 106 -4.86 -0.32 -18.29
C LEU A 106 -3.48 0.37 -18.32
N TRP A 107 -2.63 0.05 -17.35
CA TRP A 107 -1.23 0.48 -17.35
C TRP A 107 -0.43 -0.26 -18.43
N ASN A 108 -0.57 -1.58 -18.54
CA ASN A 108 0.23 -2.37 -19.46
C ASN A 108 -0.03 -2.00 -20.93
N GLN A 109 -1.31 -1.72 -21.30
CA GLN A 109 -1.65 -1.24 -22.65
C GLN A 109 -1.01 0.11 -22.97
N TYR A 110 -0.92 1.02 -22.00
CA TYR A 110 -0.24 2.29 -22.15
C TYR A 110 1.27 2.10 -22.25
N PHE A 111 1.85 1.33 -21.33
CA PHE A 111 3.29 1.17 -21.22
C PHE A 111 3.92 0.59 -22.48
N ILE A 112 3.30 -0.44 -23.08
CA ILE A 112 3.80 -1.06 -24.31
C ILE A 112 3.70 -0.14 -25.53
N GLN A 113 2.80 0.84 -25.52
CA GLN A 113 2.59 1.82 -26.58
C GLN A 113 3.30 3.15 -26.29
N SER A 114 3.94 3.32 -25.13
CA SER A 114 4.60 4.57 -24.77
C SER A 114 5.83 4.82 -25.65
N ASP A 115 6.01 6.06 -26.07
CA ASP A 115 7.13 6.48 -26.92
C ASP A 115 8.47 6.14 -26.29
N TYR A 116 8.56 6.25 -24.95
CA TYR A 116 9.79 5.98 -24.22
C TYR A 116 10.15 4.49 -24.19
N ALA A 117 9.17 3.60 -23.96
CA ALA A 117 9.41 2.16 -24.02
C ALA A 117 9.75 1.69 -25.43
N THR A 118 9.14 2.31 -26.45
CA THR A 118 9.42 2.03 -27.87
C THR A 118 10.80 2.52 -28.27
N ALA A 119 11.18 3.73 -27.90
CA ALA A 119 12.49 4.32 -28.21
C ALA A 119 13.65 3.53 -27.57
N MET A 120 13.43 2.95 -26.38
CA MET A 120 14.43 2.11 -25.70
C MET A 120 14.39 0.63 -26.13
N GLY A 121 13.53 0.23 -27.05
CA GLY A 121 13.41 -1.17 -27.49
C GLY A 121 12.72 -2.09 -26.46
N ILE A 122 12.31 -1.57 -25.32
CA ILE A 122 11.65 -2.35 -24.23
C ILE A 122 10.30 -2.90 -24.69
N ALA A 123 9.56 -2.10 -25.47
CA ALA A 123 8.22 -2.48 -25.91
C ALA A 123 8.17 -3.82 -26.68
N GLN A 124 9.21 -4.11 -27.45
CA GLN A 124 9.30 -5.37 -28.23
C GLN A 124 9.64 -6.59 -27.35
N GLU A 125 10.30 -6.38 -26.20
CA GLU A 125 10.68 -7.44 -25.29
C GLU A 125 9.59 -7.77 -24.26
N ILE A 126 8.53 -6.96 -24.16
CA ILE A 126 7.42 -7.23 -23.23
C ILE A 126 6.72 -8.54 -23.61
N PRO A 127 6.62 -9.52 -22.69
CA PRO A 127 6.03 -10.81 -23.00
C PRO A 127 4.53 -10.72 -23.30
N GLN A 128 4.04 -11.60 -24.19
CA GLN A 128 2.62 -11.66 -24.52
C GLN A 128 1.69 -12.03 -23.34
N TRP A 129 2.23 -12.66 -22.29
CA TRP A 129 1.48 -12.92 -21.06
C TRP A 129 1.32 -11.70 -20.16
N VAL A 130 1.97 -10.56 -20.49
CA VAL A 130 1.81 -9.26 -19.83
C VAL A 130 0.85 -8.37 -20.62
N ALA A 131 1.08 -8.25 -21.93
CA ALA A 131 0.24 -7.49 -22.85
C ALA A 131 0.45 -7.99 -24.30
N PRO A 132 -0.56 -7.87 -25.18
CA PRO A 132 -0.38 -8.04 -26.62
C PRO A 132 0.59 -7.00 -27.20
N SER A 133 1.11 -7.23 -28.40
CA SER A 133 1.94 -6.24 -29.10
C SER A 133 1.18 -4.93 -29.37
N ALA A 134 1.88 -3.82 -29.48
CA ALA A 134 1.28 -2.50 -29.73
C ALA A 134 0.37 -2.51 -30.98
N GLY A 135 0.79 -3.15 -32.07
CA GLY A 135 -0.04 -3.31 -33.28
C GLY A 135 -1.32 -4.08 -33.03
N ALA A 136 -1.26 -5.20 -32.30
CA ALA A 136 -2.43 -5.99 -31.97
C ALA A 136 -3.42 -5.23 -31.04
N ILE A 137 -2.92 -4.34 -30.20
CA ILE A 137 -3.78 -3.48 -29.34
C ILE A 137 -4.49 -2.44 -30.21
N GLN A 138 -3.79 -1.82 -31.16
CA GLN A 138 -4.38 -0.85 -32.08
C GLN A 138 -5.45 -1.47 -32.98
N GLU A 139 -5.21 -2.67 -33.53
CA GLU A 139 -6.21 -3.41 -34.33
C GLU A 139 -7.43 -3.83 -33.51
N ALA A 140 -7.21 -4.30 -32.28
CA ALA A 140 -8.30 -4.72 -31.39
C ALA A 140 -9.15 -3.55 -30.87
N GLY A 141 -8.66 -2.32 -31.01
CA GLY A 141 -9.23 -1.14 -30.38
C GLY A 141 -9.20 -1.27 -28.85
N ARG A 142 -9.98 -0.45 -28.15
CA ARG A 142 -10.06 -0.44 -26.68
C ARG A 142 -10.92 -1.60 -26.15
N ASN A 143 -10.43 -2.86 -26.34
CA ASN A 143 -11.17 -4.06 -25.98
C ASN A 143 -10.30 -5.15 -25.36
N PHE A 144 -10.55 -5.46 -24.07
CA PHE A 144 -9.88 -6.56 -23.34
C PHE A 144 -10.46 -7.95 -23.66
N PHE A 145 -11.65 -8.05 -24.29
CA PHE A 145 -12.28 -9.32 -24.63
C PHE A 145 -11.83 -9.89 -25.97
N THR A 146 -10.60 -9.59 -26.40
CA THR A 146 -9.99 -10.14 -27.61
C THR A 146 -9.04 -11.28 -27.28
N LYS A 147 -8.73 -12.12 -28.28
CA LYS A 147 -7.84 -13.28 -28.09
C LYS A 147 -6.47 -12.90 -27.53
N GLY A 148 -5.91 -11.75 -27.91
CA GLY A 148 -4.62 -11.27 -27.42
C GLY A 148 -4.56 -11.05 -25.92
N TRP A 149 -5.68 -10.62 -25.32
CA TRP A 149 -5.75 -10.35 -23.88
C TRP A 149 -6.12 -11.57 -23.02
N MET A 150 -6.51 -12.70 -23.62
CA MET A 150 -6.89 -13.90 -22.84
C MET A 150 -5.76 -14.41 -21.95
N VAL A 151 -4.52 -14.41 -22.46
CA VAL A 151 -3.35 -14.90 -21.70
C VAL A 151 -3.01 -13.97 -20.53
N PRO A 152 -2.90 -12.63 -20.71
CA PRO A 152 -2.73 -11.70 -19.59
C PRO A 152 -3.84 -11.79 -18.53
N VAL A 153 -5.10 -11.92 -18.96
CA VAL A 153 -6.24 -12.06 -18.05
C VAL A 153 -6.17 -13.36 -17.25
N ALA A 154 -5.88 -14.48 -17.90
CA ALA A 154 -5.70 -15.77 -17.24
C ALA A 154 -4.53 -15.75 -16.25
N PHE A 155 -3.40 -15.16 -16.64
CA PHE A 155 -2.22 -15.01 -15.80
C PHE A 155 -2.51 -14.21 -14.52
N ILE A 156 -3.11 -13.03 -14.63
CA ILE A 156 -3.47 -12.20 -13.48
C ILE A 156 -4.50 -12.90 -12.59
N SER A 157 -5.49 -13.58 -13.18
CA SER A 157 -6.50 -14.34 -12.41
C SER A 157 -5.86 -15.46 -11.60
N MET A 158 -4.96 -16.23 -12.21
CA MET A 158 -4.20 -17.29 -11.54
C MET A 158 -3.33 -16.72 -10.43
N ALA A 159 -2.59 -15.65 -10.70
CA ALA A 159 -1.72 -15.00 -9.72
C ALA A 159 -2.52 -14.50 -8.51
N LEU A 160 -3.71 -13.93 -8.73
CA LEU A 160 -4.60 -13.51 -7.66
C LEU A 160 -5.04 -14.70 -6.80
N ILE A 161 -5.48 -15.79 -7.41
CA ILE A 161 -5.95 -17.00 -6.68
C ILE A 161 -4.83 -17.57 -5.81
N VAL A 162 -3.65 -17.79 -6.39
CA VAL A 162 -2.51 -18.35 -5.66
C VAL A 162 -2.06 -17.43 -4.51
N SER A 163 -2.00 -16.11 -4.75
CA SER A 163 -1.66 -15.13 -3.71
C SER A 163 -2.65 -15.14 -2.54
N LYS A 164 -3.95 -15.38 -2.78
CA LYS A 164 -4.94 -15.48 -1.69
C LYS A 164 -4.80 -16.77 -0.90
N ILE A 165 -4.45 -17.88 -1.55
CA ILE A 165 -4.16 -19.15 -0.89
C ILE A 165 -2.93 -19.02 0.00
N ASP A 166 -1.88 -18.36 -0.46
CA ASP A 166 -0.63 -18.14 0.25
C ASP A 166 -0.79 -17.38 1.58
N ASN A 167 -1.76 -16.45 1.68
CA ASN A 167 -2.06 -15.77 2.94
C ASN A 167 -2.50 -16.74 4.05
N PHE A 168 -3.15 -17.85 3.71
CA PHE A 168 -3.48 -18.92 4.65
C PHE A 168 -2.32 -19.90 4.87
N GLY A 169 -1.29 -19.86 4.05
CA GLY A 169 -0.02 -20.55 4.27
C GLY A 169 0.85 -19.79 5.28
N LEU A 170 1.84 -19.09 4.80
CA LEU A 170 2.84 -18.42 5.65
C LEU A 170 2.22 -17.32 6.54
N GLY A 171 1.24 -16.55 6.04
CA GLY A 171 0.57 -15.51 6.84
C GLY A 171 -0.09 -16.06 8.10
N TYR A 172 -0.78 -17.20 7.99
CA TYR A 172 -1.38 -17.85 9.15
C TYR A 172 -0.33 -18.46 10.11
N VAL A 173 0.74 -19.06 9.60
CA VAL A 173 1.85 -19.55 10.43
C VAL A 173 2.44 -18.42 11.24
N LEU A 174 2.71 -17.27 10.61
CA LEU A 174 3.25 -16.09 11.29
C LEU A 174 2.29 -15.54 12.34
N TYR A 175 0.98 -15.52 12.06
CA TYR A 175 -0.02 -15.13 13.04
C TYR A 175 0.03 -16.05 14.27
N ARG A 176 0.09 -17.37 14.10
CA ARG A 176 0.17 -18.31 15.22
C ARG A 176 1.45 -18.11 16.03
N ILE A 177 2.58 -17.81 15.39
CA ILE A 177 3.85 -17.54 16.09
C ILE A 177 3.74 -16.23 16.88
N THR A 178 3.36 -15.14 16.25
CA THR A 178 3.41 -13.80 16.86
C THR A 178 2.26 -13.54 17.85
N ASN A 179 1.08 -14.12 17.63
CA ASN A 179 -0.08 -13.95 18.51
C ASN A 179 -0.15 -14.99 19.62
N ASP A 180 0.01 -16.29 19.32
CA ASP A 180 -0.24 -17.36 20.28
C ASP A 180 1.03 -17.75 21.06
N VAL A 181 2.23 -17.61 20.47
CA VAL A 181 3.51 -17.98 21.09
C VAL A 181 4.21 -16.77 21.69
N GLU A 182 4.46 -15.73 20.89
CA GLU A 182 5.15 -14.49 21.31
C GLU A 182 4.22 -13.50 22.02
N GLU A 183 2.93 -13.64 21.82
CA GLU A 183 1.89 -12.84 22.47
C GLU A 183 2.07 -11.33 22.27
N LEU A 184 2.37 -10.88 21.04
CA LEU A 184 2.62 -9.47 20.71
C LEU A 184 1.36 -8.59 20.83
N PRO A 185 1.49 -7.28 21.12
CA PRO A 185 0.39 -6.38 21.42
C PRO A 185 -0.47 -5.96 20.21
N PHE A 186 0.08 -5.94 19.00
CA PHE A 186 -0.60 -5.51 17.77
C PHE A 186 -1.35 -4.17 17.88
N PRO A 187 -0.68 -3.03 18.08
CA PRO A 187 -1.33 -1.77 18.41
C PRO A 187 -2.33 -1.25 17.36
N MET A 188 -2.19 -1.66 16.10
CA MET A 188 -3.10 -1.25 15.02
C MET A 188 -4.35 -2.14 14.90
N ALA A 189 -4.32 -3.38 15.36
CA ALA A 189 -5.47 -4.27 15.29
C ALA A 189 -6.68 -3.80 16.13
N PRO A 190 -6.50 -3.30 17.37
CA PRO A 190 -7.59 -2.72 18.16
C PRO A 190 -8.24 -1.50 17.47
N VAL A 191 -7.52 -0.74 16.64
CA VAL A 191 -8.10 0.41 15.93
C VAL A 191 -9.20 -0.04 14.96
N ALA A 192 -8.91 -1.04 14.13
CA ALA A 192 -9.89 -1.60 13.22
C ALA A 192 -11.02 -2.33 13.97
N ALA A 193 -10.68 -3.16 14.96
CA ALA A 193 -11.66 -3.90 15.75
C ALA A 193 -12.60 -2.96 16.56
N SER A 194 -12.07 -1.88 17.15
CA SER A 194 -12.89 -0.90 17.87
C SER A 194 -13.80 -0.10 16.94
N GLY A 195 -13.39 0.17 15.70
CA GLY A 195 -14.26 0.75 14.70
C GLY A 195 -15.45 -0.14 14.35
N ILE A 196 -15.21 -1.44 14.18
CA ILE A 196 -16.25 -2.46 13.95
C ILE A 196 -17.20 -2.56 15.15
N THR A 197 -16.63 -2.61 16.36
CA THR A 197 -17.41 -2.63 17.62
C THR A 197 -18.27 -1.36 17.76
N ALA A 198 -17.72 -0.19 17.46
CA ALA A 198 -18.46 1.07 17.54
C ALA A 198 -19.70 1.12 16.63
N LEU A 199 -19.58 0.52 15.44
CA LEU A 199 -20.74 0.40 14.53
C LEU A 199 -21.78 -0.59 15.04
N THR A 200 -21.34 -1.69 15.66
CA THR A 200 -22.24 -2.65 16.32
C THR A 200 -22.95 -2.02 17.54
N GLU A 201 -22.21 -1.27 18.37
CA GLU A 201 -22.75 -0.60 19.57
C GLU A 201 -23.67 0.58 19.24
N ARG A 202 -23.47 1.25 18.09
CA ARG A 202 -24.40 2.26 17.59
C ARG A 202 -25.80 1.70 17.34
N MET A 203 -25.88 0.48 16.86
CA MET A 203 -27.15 -0.23 16.73
C MET A 203 -27.81 -0.43 18.10
N ASN A 204 -26.98 -0.54 19.17
CA ASN A 204 -27.39 -0.73 20.58
C ASN A 204 -27.36 0.56 21.42
N GLN A 205 -27.22 1.76 20.82
CA GLN A 205 -27.27 3.10 21.46
C GLN A 205 -26.21 3.41 22.56
N LYS A 206 -25.07 2.71 22.61
CA LYS A 206 -24.17 2.80 23.76
C LYS A 206 -23.07 3.86 23.72
N GLU A 207 -22.60 4.38 22.55
CA GLU A 207 -21.55 5.43 22.54
C GLU A 207 -21.68 6.48 21.40
N PRO A 208 -22.29 7.66 21.63
CA PRO A 208 -22.56 8.65 20.58
C PRO A 208 -21.35 9.43 20.09
N TRP A 209 -20.22 9.50 20.83
CA TRP A 209 -19.08 10.35 20.48
C TRP A 209 -18.28 9.87 19.25
N ARG A 210 -18.10 8.55 19.09
CA ARG A 210 -17.39 7.99 17.92
C ARG A 210 -18.13 8.29 16.64
N TRP A 211 -19.45 8.14 16.67
CA TRP A 211 -20.30 8.51 15.54
C TRP A 211 -20.24 9.99 15.21
N ARG A 212 -20.23 10.87 16.22
CA ARG A 212 -20.10 12.32 15.99
C ARG A 212 -18.79 12.64 15.30
N CYS A 213 -17.65 12.13 15.76
CA CYS A 213 -16.35 12.31 15.12
C CYS A 213 -16.35 11.79 13.68
N PHE A 214 -16.91 10.60 13.45
CA PHE A 214 -17.03 10.03 12.12
C PHE A 214 -17.89 10.89 11.20
N SER A 215 -19.05 11.35 11.67
CA SER A 215 -19.97 12.19 10.90
C SER A 215 -19.34 13.55 10.55
N ILE A 216 -18.60 14.18 11.48
CA ILE A 216 -17.84 15.41 11.21
C ILE A 216 -16.83 15.19 10.09
N GLY A 217 -16.02 14.12 10.19
CA GLY A 217 -15.11 13.73 9.11
C GLY A 217 -15.85 13.52 7.78
N GLY A 218 -16.98 12.79 7.82
CA GLY A 218 -17.82 12.53 6.65
C GLY A 218 -18.34 13.79 5.95
N VAL A 219 -18.81 14.76 6.72
CA VAL A 219 -19.28 16.05 6.16
C VAL A 219 -18.11 16.82 5.52
N ILE A 220 -16.95 16.87 6.18
CA ILE A 220 -15.75 17.52 5.61
C ILE A 220 -15.36 16.81 4.30
N GLY A 221 -15.34 15.46 4.29
CA GLY A 221 -15.02 14.68 3.11
C GLY A 221 -16.02 14.86 1.97
N MET A 222 -17.32 14.93 2.27
CA MET A 222 -18.35 15.19 1.27
C MET A 222 -18.20 16.59 0.66
N LEU A 223 -18.05 17.63 1.46
CA LEU A 223 -17.90 19.01 0.98
C LEU A 223 -16.64 19.17 0.11
N TYR A 224 -15.53 18.63 0.55
CA TYR A 224 -14.29 18.67 -0.24
C TYR A 224 -14.41 17.81 -1.51
N GLY A 225 -14.95 16.61 -1.41
CA GLY A 225 -15.14 15.70 -2.53
C GLY A 225 -16.09 16.25 -3.61
N LEU A 226 -17.14 17.00 -3.23
CA LEU A 226 -18.02 17.69 -4.18
C LEU A 226 -17.24 18.65 -5.07
N VAL A 227 -16.33 19.43 -4.51
CA VAL A 227 -15.52 20.42 -5.24
C VAL A 227 -14.38 19.75 -6.01
N TYR A 228 -13.69 18.79 -5.38
CA TYR A 228 -12.46 18.23 -5.91
C TYR A 228 -12.67 17.09 -6.92
N ILE A 229 -13.71 16.27 -6.73
CA ILE A 229 -13.99 15.09 -7.56
C ILE A 229 -15.24 15.27 -8.40
N THR A 230 -16.38 15.57 -7.75
CA THR A 230 -17.68 15.51 -8.42
C THR A 230 -17.84 16.63 -9.42
N LEU A 231 -17.39 17.85 -9.09
CA LEU A 231 -17.48 18.99 -10.00
C LEU A 231 -16.70 18.74 -11.30
N PRO A 232 -15.40 18.34 -11.30
CA PRO A 232 -14.71 17.98 -12.53
C PRO A 232 -15.34 16.79 -13.28
N SER A 233 -15.82 15.77 -12.56
CA SER A 233 -16.42 14.59 -13.19
C SER A 233 -17.74 14.90 -13.89
N ILE A 234 -18.60 15.72 -13.28
CA ILE A 234 -19.87 16.14 -13.86
C ILE A 234 -19.64 17.12 -15.02
N THR A 235 -18.82 18.15 -14.81
CA THR A 235 -18.57 19.16 -15.86
C THR A 235 -17.81 18.59 -17.04
N GLY A 236 -16.91 17.63 -16.86
CA GLY A 236 -16.23 16.90 -17.92
C GLY A 236 -17.16 16.02 -18.78
N SER A 237 -18.39 15.78 -18.31
CA SER A 237 -19.42 15.11 -19.11
C SER A 237 -20.17 16.04 -20.06
N PHE A 238 -20.15 17.35 -19.82
CA PHE A 238 -20.87 18.38 -20.60
C PHE A 238 -19.94 19.38 -21.30
N LEU A 239 -18.76 19.63 -20.71
CA LEU A 239 -17.80 20.60 -21.23
C LEU A 239 -16.63 19.86 -21.89
N VAL A 240 -16.04 20.50 -22.90
CA VAL A 240 -14.82 19.98 -23.57
C VAL A 240 -13.65 19.87 -22.57
N LYS A 241 -13.55 20.84 -21.66
CA LYS A 241 -12.59 20.79 -20.53
C LYS A 241 -13.33 20.76 -19.21
N PRO A 242 -13.02 19.80 -18.30
CA PRO A 242 -13.64 19.76 -16.99
C PRO A 242 -13.29 21.02 -16.18
N LEU A 243 -14.28 21.54 -15.44
CA LEU A 243 -14.06 22.68 -14.55
C LEU A 243 -13.34 22.21 -13.28
N MET A 244 -12.05 22.49 -13.18
CA MET A 244 -11.21 22.16 -12.02
C MET A 244 -10.96 23.42 -11.19
N LEU A 245 -11.70 23.59 -10.08
CA LEU A 245 -11.44 24.67 -9.12
C LEU A 245 -10.14 24.43 -8.35
N ILE A 246 -9.82 23.17 -8.10
CA ILE A 246 -8.58 22.73 -7.49
C ILE A 246 -7.88 21.83 -8.52
N PRO A 247 -6.71 22.22 -9.05
CA PRO A 247 -6.00 21.44 -10.04
C PRO A 247 -5.58 20.06 -9.53
N ILE A 248 -5.80 19.06 -10.34
CA ILE A 248 -5.48 17.66 -10.06
C ILE A 248 -4.36 17.20 -11.01
N PRO A 249 -3.31 16.56 -10.50
CA PRO A 249 -2.97 16.27 -9.09
C PRO A 249 -2.28 17.43 -8.37
N PHE A 250 -1.73 18.40 -9.09
CA PHE A 250 -1.00 19.56 -8.55
C PHE A 250 -0.91 20.69 -9.57
N ILE A 251 -0.54 21.87 -9.07
CA ILE A 251 -0.15 23.02 -9.90
C ILE A 251 1.35 22.95 -10.09
N ASP A 252 1.83 22.93 -11.34
CA ASP A 252 3.25 22.98 -11.64
C ASP A 252 3.76 24.43 -11.61
N LEU A 253 4.76 24.69 -10.79
CA LEU A 253 5.44 25.98 -10.65
C LEU A 253 6.90 25.91 -11.11
N THR A 254 7.37 24.76 -11.59
CA THR A 254 8.78 24.51 -11.90
C THR A 254 9.30 25.50 -12.94
N GLN A 255 8.54 25.71 -14.02
CA GLN A 255 8.93 26.63 -15.07
C GLN A 255 8.93 28.10 -14.60
N ALA A 256 7.93 28.48 -13.79
CA ALA A 256 7.80 29.85 -13.28
C ALA A 256 8.97 30.26 -12.37
N PHE A 257 9.50 29.32 -11.59
CA PHE A 257 10.60 29.54 -10.66
C PHE A 257 11.96 29.03 -11.17
N GLY A 258 12.05 28.48 -12.37
CA GLY A 258 13.26 27.88 -12.91
C GLY A 258 14.48 28.80 -12.99
N ASN A 259 14.27 30.12 -13.16
CA ASN A 259 15.35 31.12 -13.16
C ASN A 259 15.90 31.41 -11.75
N VAL A 260 15.08 31.27 -10.70
CA VAL A 260 15.48 31.54 -9.31
C VAL A 260 15.96 30.25 -8.63
N LEU A 261 15.29 29.13 -8.93
CA LEU A 261 15.56 27.80 -8.37
C LEU A 261 15.82 26.81 -9.52
N PRO A 262 16.98 26.87 -10.19
CA PRO A 262 17.29 25.96 -11.29
C PRO A 262 17.27 24.50 -10.84
N ALA A 263 16.89 23.62 -11.73
CA ALA A 263 16.80 22.17 -11.52
C ALA A 263 15.89 21.73 -10.33
N THR A 264 15.01 22.61 -9.85
CA THR A 264 14.19 22.35 -8.67
C THR A 264 12.74 22.07 -9.07
N PRO A 265 12.23 20.84 -8.88
CA PRO A 265 10.83 20.53 -9.13
C PRO A 265 9.96 21.17 -8.04
N LEU A 266 9.14 22.12 -8.45
CA LEU A 266 8.27 22.86 -7.56
C LEU A 266 6.81 22.70 -7.97
N ASN A 267 5.99 22.21 -7.06
CA ASN A 267 4.55 22.06 -7.26
C ASN A 267 3.77 22.31 -5.97
N ILE A 268 2.48 22.60 -6.12
CA ILE A 268 1.55 22.77 -5.01
C ILE A 268 0.35 21.83 -5.23
N THR A 269 -0.01 21.07 -4.19
CA THR A 269 -1.25 20.31 -4.15
C THR A 269 -2.11 20.82 -2.99
N ILE A 270 -3.42 20.85 -3.16
CA ILE A 270 -4.37 21.21 -2.11
C ILE A 270 -5.19 19.96 -1.81
N ASP A 271 -4.84 19.25 -0.75
CA ASP A 271 -5.54 18.02 -0.33
C ASP A 271 -5.76 18.01 1.19
N VAL A 272 -7.02 18.12 1.59
CA VAL A 272 -7.44 18.06 3.00
C VAL A 272 -7.13 16.69 3.62
N GLY A 273 -7.13 15.62 2.81
CA GLY A 273 -6.76 14.28 3.27
C GLY A 273 -5.32 14.20 3.77
N LEU A 274 -4.40 14.96 3.15
CA LEU A 274 -3.00 15.05 3.60
C LEU A 274 -2.89 15.72 4.97
N ILE A 275 -3.71 16.75 5.24
CA ILE A 275 -3.77 17.40 6.55
C ILE A 275 -4.20 16.38 7.62
N LEU A 276 -5.27 15.64 7.35
CA LEU A 276 -5.77 14.62 8.28
C LEU A 276 -4.78 13.47 8.46
N THR A 277 -4.12 13.06 7.39
CA THR A 277 -3.05 12.05 7.43
C THR A 277 -1.86 12.52 8.28
N GLY A 278 -1.45 13.78 8.13
CA GLY A 278 -0.41 14.38 8.95
C GLY A 278 -0.76 14.44 10.45
N MET A 279 -2.06 14.55 10.80
CA MET A 279 -2.51 14.47 12.20
C MET A 279 -2.40 13.06 12.79
N VAL A 280 -2.49 12.01 11.96
CA VAL A 280 -2.40 10.59 12.37
C VAL A 280 -0.97 10.12 12.44
N LEU A 281 -0.12 10.56 11.50
CA LEU A 281 1.27 10.14 11.42
C LEU A 281 2.10 10.59 12.64
N PRO A 282 3.12 9.82 13.05
CA PRO A 282 4.03 10.27 14.10
C PRO A 282 4.71 11.58 13.70
N PHE A 283 4.68 12.55 14.59
CA PHE A 283 5.16 13.93 14.32
C PHE A 283 6.58 13.96 13.74
N TRP A 284 7.50 13.18 14.30
CA TRP A 284 8.88 13.14 13.85
C TRP A 284 9.09 12.49 12.47
N VAL A 285 8.21 11.58 12.07
CA VAL A 285 8.18 11.04 10.69
C VAL A 285 7.79 12.13 9.71
N VAL A 286 6.77 12.94 10.07
CA VAL A 286 6.35 14.06 9.21
C VAL A 286 7.45 15.13 9.12
N ILE A 287 8.10 15.49 10.22
CA ILE A 287 9.24 16.44 10.22
C ILE A 287 10.37 15.91 9.33
N GLY A 288 10.72 14.61 9.46
CA GLY A 288 11.70 14.00 8.57
C GLY A 288 11.29 14.06 7.10
N GLY A 289 10.00 13.80 6.81
CA GLY A 289 9.44 13.90 5.46
C GLY A 289 9.56 15.29 4.86
N VAL A 290 9.29 16.32 5.67
CA VAL A 290 9.47 17.73 5.28
C VAL A 290 10.94 18.04 4.99
N ILE A 291 11.86 17.65 5.86
CA ILE A 291 13.29 17.86 5.63
C ILE A 291 13.72 17.20 4.31
N GLY A 292 13.33 15.92 4.09
CA GLY A 292 13.66 15.20 2.85
C GLY A 292 13.05 15.83 1.59
N ALA A 293 11.81 16.34 1.67
CA ALA A 293 11.12 16.94 0.53
C ALA A 293 11.59 18.37 0.22
N PHE A 294 12.03 19.13 1.24
CA PHE A 294 12.51 20.50 1.06
C PHE A 294 14.03 20.61 0.86
N ALA A 295 14.80 19.59 1.21
CA ALA A 295 16.25 19.58 0.97
C ALA A 295 16.60 19.82 -0.51
N PRO A 296 15.89 19.27 -1.51
CA PRO A 296 16.11 19.56 -2.92
C PRO A 296 15.98 21.04 -3.32
N LEU A 297 15.15 21.85 -2.62
CA LEU A 297 15.02 23.28 -2.91
C LEU A 297 16.34 24.04 -2.73
N ILE A 298 17.16 23.59 -1.79
CA ILE A 298 18.48 24.20 -1.50
C ILE A 298 19.57 23.45 -2.27
N ALA A 299 19.50 22.12 -2.29
CA ALA A 299 20.54 21.29 -2.87
C ALA A 299 20.60 21.37 -4.40
N ASN A 300 19.45 21.40 -5.09
CA ASN A 300 19.42 21.37 -6.56
C ASN A 300 20.05 22.60 -7.23
N PRO A 301 19.76 23.85 -6.83
CA PRO A 301 20.45 25.00 -7.38
C PRO A 301 21.97 24.94 -7.18
N ILE A 302 22.41 24.46 -6.01
CA ILE A 302 23.83 24.29 -5.70
C ILE A 302 24.44 23.21 -6.59
N MET A 303 23.80 22.04 -6.68
CA MET A 303 24.28 20.93 -7.52
C MET A 303 24.29 21.30 -9.01
N TYR A 304 23.32 22.08 -9.47
CA TYR A 304 23.28 22.60 -10.83
C TYR A 304 24.48 23.54 -11.08
N HIS A 305 24.76 24.47 -10.18
CA HIS A 305 25.89 25.39 -10.28
C HIS A 305 27.25 24.64 -10.31
N TYR A 306 27.38 23.56 -9.54
CA TYR A 306 28.59 22.72 -9.55
C TYR A 306 28.62 21.68 -10.69
N GLY A 307 27.69 21.71 -11.62
CA GLY A 307 27.64 20.80 -12.77
C GLY A 307 27.40 19.33 -12.39
N ILE A 308 26.69 19.07 -11.30
CA ILE A 308 26.26 17.71 -10.90
C ILE A 308 24.96 17.34 -11.63
N LEU A 309 24.01 18.27 -11.72
CA LEU A 309 22.76 18.14 -12.47
C LEU A 309 22.96 18.65 -13.91
N THR A 310 23.52 17.82 -14.77
CA THR A 310 23.95 18.20 -16.11
C THR A 310 22.84 18.13 -17.15
N ASN A 311 21.87 17.26 -16.94
CA ASN A 311 20.80 16.99 -17.92
C ASN A 311 19.62 17.96 -17.83
N TRP A 312 19.53 18.73 -16.75
CA TRP A 312 18.45 19.71 -16.60
C TRP A 312 18.64 20.93 -17.50
N ARG A 313 17.55 21.39 -18.11
CA ARG A 313 17.52 22.59 -18.97
C ARG A 313 16.37 23.51 -18.58
N PRO A 314 16.52 24.86 -18.70
CA PRO A 314 15.42 25.79 -18.48
C PRO A 314 14.23 25.48 -19.39
N GLY A 315 13.02 25.58 -18.83
CA GLY A 315 11.77 25.29 -19.56
C GLY A 315 11.24 23.87 -19.35
N MET A 316 11.97 22.98 -18.68
CA MET A 316 11.46 21.67 -18.28
C MET A 316 10.33 21.80 -17.26
N ASP A 317 9.32 20.96 -17.37
CA ASP A 317 8.24 20.83 -16.39
C ASP A 317 8.69 20.05 -15.12
N VAL A 318 7.77 19.87 -14.18
CA VAL A 318 8.07 19.15 -12.93
C VAL A 318 8.44 17.68 -13.21
N ILE A 319 7.80 17.03 -14.17
CA ILE A 319 7.99 15.61 -14.50
C ILE A 319 9.38 15.38 -15.08
N ASP A 320 9.73 16.15 -16.09
CA ASP A 320 11.04 16.06 -16.74
C ASP A 320 12.17 16.45 -15.78
N THR A 321 11.96 17.50 -14.97
CA THR A 321 12.94 17.91 -13.95
C THR A 321 13.19 16.81 -12.92
N VAL A 322 12.13 16.16 -12.39
CA VAL A 322 12.29 15.04 -11.46
C VAL A 322 13.03 13.88 -12.12
N PHE A 323 12.71 13.55 -13.37
CA PHE A 323 13.32 12.44 -14.08
C PHE A 323 14.82 12.65 -14.35
N VAL A 324 15.21 13.80 -14.90
CA VAL A 324 16.63 14.08 -15.18
C VAL A 324 17.45 14.18 -13.88
N ASN A 325 16.90 14.74 -12.83
CA ASN A 325 17.53 14.77 -11.51
C ASN A 325 17.70 13.37 -10.91
N GLN A 326 16.77 12.43 -11.19
CA GLN A 326 16.93 11.02 -10.80
C GLN A 326 18.13 10.39 -11.49
N ILE A 327 18.29 10.62 -12.80
CA ILE A 327 19.44 10.10 -13.57
C ILE A 327 20.75 10.67 -13.03
N ASP A 328 20.82 11.99 -12.83
CA ASP A 328 22.06 12.66 -12.46
C ASP A 328 22.52 12.37 -11.03
N PHE A 329 21.58 12.25 -10.07
CA PHE A 329 21.93 12.18 -8.66
C PHE A 329 20.98 11.32 -7.80
N TYR A 330 19.66 11.58 -7.82
CA TYR A 330 18.76 11.07 -6.77
C TYR A 330 18.51 9.57 -6.83
N LEU A 331 18.62 8.91 -7.99
CA LEU A 331 18.50 7.45 -8.08
C LEU A 331 19.60 6.79 -7.23
N SER A 332 20.85 7.14 -7.48
CA SER A 332 22.00 6.58 -6.76
C SER A 332 22.00 6.95 -5.28
N PHE A 333 21.74 8.21 -4.96
CA PHE A 333 21.63 8.69 -3.58
C PHE A 333 20.50 7.98 -2.82
N GLY A 334 19.34 7.84 -3.45
CA GLY A 334 18.17 7.18 -2.90
C GLY A 334 18.41 5.70 -2.61
N ILE A 335 19.11 5.00 -3.50
CA ILE A 335 19.54 3.61 -3.27
C ILE A 335 20.44 3.51 -2.03
N GLY A 336 21.47 4.37 -1.93
CA GLY A 336 22.35 4.40 -0.76
C GLY A 336 21.59 4.68 0.53
N LEU A 337 20.73 5.67 0.54
CA LEU A 337 19.88 6.01 1.68
C LEU A 337 18.93 4.85 2.07
N THR A 338 18.36 4.18 1.08
CA THR A 338 17.48 3.03 1.27
C THR A 338 18.23 1.85 1.91
N VAL A 339 19.45 1.58 1.46
CA VAL A 339 20.34 0.56 2.07
C VAL A 339 20.65 0.93 3.52
N ALA A 340 20.94 2.21 3.81
CA ALA A 340 21.16 2.67 5.18
C ALA A 340 19.95 2.35 6.08
N VAL A 341 18.75 2.70 5.65
CA VAL A 341 17.50 2.43 6.38
C VAL A 341 17.26 0.93 6.56
N ALA A 342 17.54 0.13 5.54
CA ALA A 342 17.42 -1.32 5.62
C ALA A 342 18.38 -1.92 6.66
N VAL A 343 19.65 -1.51 6.65
CA VAL A 343 20.67 -1.94 7.63
C VAL A 343 20.27 -1.54 9.06
N ILE A 344 19.80 -0.29 9.26
CA ILE A 344 19.33 0.20 10.56
C ILE A 344 18.12 -0.63 11.04
N SER A 345 17.16 -0.88 10.19
CA SER A 345 15.95 -1.66 10.52
C SER A 345 16.30 -3.10 10.88
N LEU A 346 17.14 -3.75 10.07
CA LEU A 346 17.66 -5.09 10.34
C LEU A 346 18.42 -5.16 11.66
N SER A 347 19.30 -4.20 11.95
CA SER A 347 20.07 -4.18 13.19
C SER A 347 19.17 -4.12 14.42
N LYS A 348 18.06 -3.36 14.37
CA LYS A 348 17.05 -3.30 15.44
C LYS A 348 16.26 -4.59 15.61
N THR A 349 16.02 -5.31 14.52
CA THR A 349 15.26 -6.57 14.51
C THR A 349 16.12 -7.78 14.85
N ILE A 350 17.37 -7.82 14.35
CA ILE A 350 18.28 -8.95 14.55
C ILE A 350 18.79 -9.03 16.00
N ARG A 351 19.07 -7.90 16.65
CA ARG A 351 19.54 -7.90 18.05
C ARG A 351 18.58 -8.60 19.02
N PRO A 352 17.27 -8.29 19.05
CA PRO A 352 16.31 -9.05 19.86
C PRO A 352 16.23 -10.53 19.46
N LEU A 353 16.31 -10.85 18.17
CA LEU A 353 16.33 -12.24 17.68
C LEU A 353 17.56 -13.02 18.17
N ILE A 354 18.76 -12.44 18.06
CA ILE A 354 20.00 -13.06 18.56
C ILE A 354 19.92 -13.24 20.08
N ASN A 355 19.40 -12.27 20.80
CA ASN A 355 19.23 -12.37 22.26
C ASN A 355 18.24 -13.45 22.63
N LEU A 356 17.15 -13.63 21.87
CA LEU A 356 16.22 -14.75 21.99
C LEU A 356 16.93 -16.10 21.74
N PHE A 357 17.71 -16.23 20.69
CA PHE A 357 18.49 -17.43 20.40
C PHE A 357 19.59 -17.69 21.45
N ARG A 358 20.24 -16.65 21.98
CA ARG A 358 21.22 -16.79 23.08
C ARG A 358 20.54 -17.18 24.40
N SER A 359 19.42 -16.62 24.75
CA SER A 359 18.67 -17.02 25.95
C SER A 359 18.16 -18.46 25.86
N TYR A 360 17.88 -18.95 24.67
CA TYR A 360 17.55 -20.36 24.41
C TYR A 360 18.74 -21.29 24.59
N ARG A 361 19.96 -20.90 24.20
CA ARG A 361 21.18 -21.68 24.42
C ARG A 361 21.67 -21.64 25.87
N GLY A 362 21.50 -20.52 26.57
CA GLY A 362 21.90 -20.38 27.97
C GLY A 362 20.95 -21.04 29.00
N ALA A 363 19.75 -21.43 28.59
CA ALA A 363 18.79 -22.09 29.47
C ALA A 363 19.08 -23.60 29.68
N THR A 364 20.08 -24.16 29.02
CA THR A 364 20.49 -25.55 29.18
C THR A 364 21.51 -25.76 30.33
N ASP A 365 22.06 -24.68 30.92
CA ASP A 365 23.22 -24.80 31.83
C ASP A 365 23.05 -24.20 33.24
N LEU A 366 21.87 -23.92 33.74
CA LEU A 366 21.71 -23.49 35.14
C LEU A 366 20.64 -24.28 35.88
N ASN A 367 21.08 -25.17 36.74
CA ASN A 367 20.34 -25.74 37.88
C ASN A 367 19.78 -24.60 38.77
N VAL A 368 18.55 -24.19 38.57
CA VAL A 368 17.81 -23.39 39.53
C VAL A 368 16.48 -24.10 39.82
N SER A 369 16.44 -24.79 40.95
CA SER A 369 15.26 -25.31 41.60
C SER A 369 14.40 -24.16 42.17
N VAL A 370 13.68 -23.47 41.32
CA VAL A 370 12.59 -22.55 41.71
C VAL A 370 11.39 -22.86 40.85
N ARG A 371 10.32 -23.37 41.50
CA ARG A 371 8.96 -23.66 41.03
C ARG A 371 8.78 -23.46 39.52
N ARG A 372 8.98 -24.51 38.74
CA ARG A 372 8.46 -24.65 37.39
C ARG A 372 6.93 -24.74 37.51
N GLU A 373 6.26 -23.62 37.49
CA GLU A 373 4.95 -23.61 36.83
C GLU A 373 5.23 -24.10 35.40
N VAL A 374 4.62 -25.22 35.04
CA VAL A 374 4.80 -25.91 33.75
C VAL A 374 4.30 -24.97 32.67
N ARG A 375 5.16 -24.04 32.20
CA ARG A 375 4.89 -23.31 30.97
C ARG A 375 4.86 -24.36 29.86
N PRO A 376 3.74 -24.53 29.15
CA PRO A 376 3.69 -25.48 28.05
C PRO A 376 4.79 -25.16 27.07
N SER A 377 5.51 -26.19 26.59
CA SER A 377 6.56 -26.03 25.59
C SER A 377 6.04 -25.13 24.47
N LEU A 378 6.82 -24.13 24.02
CA LEU A 378 6.46 -23.21 22.94
C LEU A 378 5.96 -23.96 21.71
N TRP A 379 6.57 -25.12 21.42
CA TRP A 379 6.11 -26.04 20.39
C TRP A 379 4.70 -26.57 20.64
N LYS A 380 4.38 -26.90 21.89
CA LYS A 380 3.02 -27.36 22.24
C LYS A 380 1.99 -26.25 22.05
N LYS A 381 2.30 -24.99 22.39
CA LYS A 381 1.42 -23.83 22.11
C LYS A 381 1.17 -23.64 20.62
N LEU A 382 2.22 -23.82 19.79
CA LEU A 382 2.12 -23.65 18.34
C LEU A 382 1.28 -24.76 17.67
N VAL A 383 1.42 -26.00 18.11
CA VAL A 383 0.73 -27.16 17.52
C VAL A 383 -0.71 -27.31 18.06
N THR A 384 -1.00 -26.81 19.28
CA THR A 384 -2.34 -26.88 19.86
C THR A 384 -3.29 -25.91 19.15
N ASN A 385 -4.34 -26.43 18.52
CA ASN A 385 -5.33 -25.64 17.82
C ASN A 385 -6.43 -25.13 18.77
N ASN A 386 -6.81 -23.86 18.65
CA ASN A 386 -7.98 -23.32 19.32
C ASN A 386 -9.25 -23.72 18.54
N VAL A 387 -9.95 -24.72 19.04
CA VAL A 387 -11.17 -25.25 18.40
C VAL A 387 -12.27 -24.19 18.31
N LYS A 388 -12.40 -23.33 19.33
CA LYS A 388 -13.41 -22.24 19.34
C LYS A 388 -13.19 -21.26 18.20
N ARG A 389 -11.93 -20.85 17.93
CA ARG A 389 -11.53 -19.96 16.83
C ARG A 389 -11.61 -20.66 15.47
N GLY A 390 -11.64 -21.99 15.44
CA GLY A 390 -11.70 -22.80 14.23
C GLY A 390 -10.34 -22.93 13.55
N ASP A 391 -9.27 -22.99 14.34
CA ASP A 391 -7.91 -23.18 13.88
C ASP A 391 -7.74 -24.48 13.11
N PHE A 392 -6.90 -24.45 12.08
CA PHE A 392 -6.42 -25.64 11.38
C PHE A 392 -4.95 -25.92 11.68
N SER A 393 -4.51 -27.14 11.39
CA SER A 393 -3.15 -27.57 11.71
C SER A 393 -2.10 -26.67 11.03
N ILE A 394 -1.08 -26.29 11.81
CA ILE A 394 0.05 -25.49 11.30
C ILE A 394 0.82 -26.22 10.19
N PHE A 395 0.82 -27.56 10.21
CA PHE A 395 1.45 -28.36 9.16
C PHE A 395 0.71 -28.25 7.82
N ILE A 396 -0.62 -28.08 7.86
CA ILE A 396 -1.42 -27.82 6.64
C ILE A 396 -1.04 -26.44 6.09
N ALA A 397 -0.90 -25.41 6.96
CA ALA A 397 -0.49 -24.09 6.53
C ALA A 397 0.92 -24.08 5.92
N LEU A 398 1.87 -24.76 6.54
CA LEU A 398 3.21 -24.94 5.97
C LEU A 398 3.17 -25.71 4.63
N GLY A 399 2.36 -26.75 4.54
CA GLY A 399 2.14 -27.49 3.31
C GLY A 399 1.60 -26.61 2.18
N ILE A 400 0.62 -25.75 2.47
CA ILE A 400 0.11 -24.76 1.53
C ILE A 400 1.26 -23.86 1.04
N TYR A 401 2.05 -23.30 1.95
CA TYR A 401 3.17 -22.42 1.60
C TYR A 401 4.22 -23.14 0.73
N VAL A 402 4.59 -24.36 1.06
CA VAL A 402 5.55 -25.16 0.27
C VAL A 402 5.00 -25.44 -1.13
N CYS A 403 3.73 -25.84 -1.26
CA CYS A 403 3.09 -26.10 -2.55
C CYS A 403 3.01 -24.84 -3.42
N THR A 404 2.59 -23.72 -2.86
CA THR A 404 2.49 -22.45 -3.60
C THR A 404 3.86 -21.90 -3.97
N SER A 405 4.86 -22.04 -3.10
CA SER A 405 6.25 -21.66 -3.39
C SER A 405 6.84 -22.54 -4.52
N ALA A 406 6.64 -23.85 -4.45
CA ALA A 406 7.07 -24.75 -5.51
C ALA A 406 6.39 -24.44 -6.86
N PHE A 407 5.10 -24.12 -6.81
CA PHE A 407 4.36 -23.66 -7.99
C PHE A 407 4.99 -22.39 -8.58
N TRP A 408 5.24 -21.35 -7.75
CA TRP A 408 5.82 -20.10 -8.22
C TRP A 408 7.24 -20.25 -8.76
N ILE A 409 8.08 -21.08 -8.12
CA ILE A 409 9.44 -21.38 -8.59
C ILE A 409 9.37 -22.05 -9.96
N SER A 410 8.59 -23.12 -10.08
CA SER A 410 8.46 -23.89 -11.35
C SER A 410 7.89 -23.01 -12.45
N PHE A 411 6.84 -22.25 -12.14
CA PHE A 411 6.16 -21.40 -13.10
C PHE A 411 7.03 -20.22 -13.57
N SER A 412 7.75 -19.56 -12.64
CA SER A 412 8.67 -18.46 -12.99
C SER A 412 9.85 -18.97 -13.80
N THR A 413 10.38 -20.15 -13.49
CA THR A 413 11.47 -20.78 -14.25
C THR A 413 11.03 -21.15 -15.66
N TRP A 414 9.78 -21.63 -15.80
CA TRP A 414 9.20 -21.92 -17.12
C TRP A 414 8.96 -20.66 -17.96
N LEU A 415 8.50 -19.57 -17.33
CA LEU A 415 8.26 -18.29 -18.02
C LEU A 415 9.54 -17.58 -18.46
N ILE A 416 10.63 -17.72 -17.70
CA ILE A 416 11.86 -16.98 -17.89
C ILE A 416 13.00 -17.96 -18.16
N GLU A 417 13.14 -18.31 -19.41
CA GLU A 417 14.27 -19.13 -19.86
C GLU A 417 15.60 -18.40 -19.65
N GLY A 418 16.61 -19.12 -19.13
CA GLY A 418 17.94 -18.57 -18.89
C GLY A 418 18.16 -17.87 -17.54
N PHE A 419 17.10 -17.56 -16.78
CA PHE A 419 17.28 -17.03 -15.43
C PHE A 419 17.65 -18.14 -14.43
N PRO A 420 18.68 -17.95 -13.56
CA PRO A 420 19.09 -18.98 -12.60
C PRO A 420 17.99 -19.25 -11.56
N TRP A 421 17.27 -20.36 -11.66
CA TRP A 421 16.17 -20.76 -10.77
C TRP A 421 16.53 -20.79 -9.30
N LYS A 422 17.82 -20.93 -8.98
CA LYS A 422 18.36 -20.93 -7.61
C LYS A 422 17.99 -19.67 -6.84
N PHE A 423 17.89 -18.52 -7.50
CA PHE A 423 17.46 -17.28 -6.87
C PHE A 423 15.99 -17.34 -6.42
N PHE A 424 15.11 -17.95 -7.19
CA PHE A 424 13.72 -18.14 -6.79
C PHE A 424 13.59 -19.07 -5.58
N VAL A 425 14.43 -20.10 -5.48
CA VAL A 425 14.48 -20.97 -4.29
C VAL A 425 14.96 -20.20 -3.08
N VAL A 426 16.04 -19.42 -3.20
CA VAL A 426 16.55 -18.59 -2.10
C VAL A 426 15.48 -17.60 -1.64
N TYR A 427 14.71 -17.03 -2.57
CA TYR A 427 13.60 -16.15 -2.22
C TYR A 427 12.54 -16.90 -1.41
N ALA A 428 12.04 -18.01 -1.89
CA ALA A 428 10.96 -18.74 -1.25
C ALA A 428 11.36 -19.36 0.10
N VAL A 429 12.59 -19.90 0.21
CA VAL A 429 13.01 -20.64 1.39
C VAL A 429 13.65 -19.74 2.46
N VAL A 430 14.38 -18.70 2.05
CA VAL A 430 15.16 -17.88 2.98
C VAL A 430 14.57 -16.47 3.12
N TYR A 431 14.50 -15.73 2.02
CA TYR A 431 14.16 -14.31 2.07
C TYR A 431 12.72 -14.06 2.53
N THR A 432 11.74 -14.69 1.86
CA THR A 432 10.31 -14.46 2.15
C THR A 432 9.91 -14.85 3.57
N PRO A 433 10.29 -16.01 4.12
CA PRO A 433 10.02 -16.33 5.53
C PRO A 433 10.70 -15.37 6.49
N LEU A 434 11.95 -14.98 6.23
CA LEU A 434 12.72 -14.10 7.11
C LEU A 434 12.12 -12.69 7.16
N ILE A 435 11.88 -12.08 6.00
CA ILE A 435 11.33 -10.72 5.93
C ILE A 435 9.88 -10.67 6.43
N SER A 436 9.09 -11.71 6.13
CA SER A 436 7.71 -11.79 6.59
C SER A 436 7.62 -11.95 8.10
N TYR A 437 8.51 -12.74 8.72
CA TYR A 437 8.58 -12.84 10.18
C TYR A 437 9.06 -11.54 10.82
N ALA A 438 10.10 -10.91 10.26
CA ALA A 438 10.60 -9.61 10.74
C ALA A 438 9.50 -8.55 10.66
N CYS A 439 8.77 -8.49 9.54
CA CYS A 439 7.66 -7.58 9.35
C CYS A 439 6.50 -7.88 10.32
N ALA A 440 6.10 -9.14 10.47
CA ALA A 440 5.04 -9.55 11.41
C ALA A 440 5.37 -9.16 12.85
N LYS A 441 6.65 -9.25 13.23
CA LYS A 441 7.13 -8.85 14.56
C LYS A 441 7.08 -7.34 14.77
N VAL A 442 7.50 -6.56 13.77
CA VAL A 442 7.44 -5.09 13.83
C VAL A 442 5.99 -4.60 13.79
N GLU A 443 5.14 -5.21 12.96
CA GLU A 443 3.68 -4.96 12.99
C GLU A 443 3.08 -5.28 14.36
N GLY A 444 3.48 -6.40 14.95
CA GLY A 444 3.02 -6.80 16.28
C GLY A 444 3.47 -5.88 17.41
N MET A 445 4.64 -5.26 17.31
CA MET A 445 5.19 -4.36 18.34
C MET A 445 4.92 -2.89 18.09
N ALA A 446 5.11 -2.43 16.85
CA ALA A 446 5.08 -1.00 16.49
C ALA A 446 3.92 -0.62 15.56
N GLY A 447 3.16 -1.60 15.04
CA GLY A 447 2.04 -1.34 14.13
C GLY A 447 2.47 -0.80 12.76
N GLN A 448 3.67 -1.12 12.30
CA GLN A 448 4.21 -0.66 11.03
C GLN A 448 4.80 -1.81 10.22
N ALA A 449 4.44 -1.89 8.94
CA ALA A 449 5.06 -2.82 8.02
C ALA A 449 6.51 -2.43 7.71
N VAL A 450 7.39 -3.42 7.67
CA VAL A 450 8.78 -3.27 7.24
C VAL A 450 9.01 -4.08 5.98
N ALA A 451 9.65 -3.45 5.00
CA ALA A 451 10.11 -4.11 3.79
C ALA A 451 11.58 -3.73 3.55
N ILE A 452 12.34 -4.65 2.98
CA ILE A 452 13.67 -4.34 2.46
C ILE A 452 13.47 -3.98 0.98
N PRO A 453 13.65 -2.72 0.61
CA PRO A 453 13.48 -2.31 -0.77
C PRO A 453 14.64 -2.80 -1.66
N LEU A 454 14.42 -2.81 -2.97
CA LEU A 454 15.42 -3.08 -4.00
C LEU A 454 16.06 -4.49 -4.00
N VAL A 455 15.59 -5.43 -3.19
CA VAL A 455 16.14 -6.81 -3.20
C VAL A 455 15.91 -7.49 -4.54
N ARG A 456 14.71 -7.33 -5.10
CA ARG A 456 14.36 -7.86 -6.41
C ARG A 456 15.23 -7.23 -7.50
N GLU A 457 15.30 -5.91 -7.52
CA GLU A 457 16.06 -5.13 -8.47
C GLU A 457 17.57 -5.50 -8.40
N ALA A 458 18.13 -5.50 -7.22
CA ALA A 458 19.52 -5.88 -7.01
C ALA A 458 19.82 -7.32 -7.48
N THR A 459 18.92 -8.26 -7.19
CA THR A 459 19.11 -9.65 -7.62
C THR A 459 19.04 -9.79 -9.14
N TYR A 460 18.08 -9.13 -9.79
CA TYR A 460 17.94 -9.21 -11.24
C TYR A 460 19.16 -8.63 -11.95
N ILE A 461 19.67 -7.49 -11.49
CA ILE A 461 20.87 -6.85 -12.03
C ILE A 461 22.11 -7.72 -11.77
N LEU A 462 22.29 -8.23 -10.57
CA LEU A 462 23.47 -9.02 -10.18
C LEU A 462 23.43 -10.46 -10.68
N SER A 463 22.29 -10.96 -11.15
CA SER A 463 22.15 -12.33 -11.67
C SER A 463 22.88 -12.56 -12.99
N GLY A 464 23.24 -11.49 -13.70
CA GLY A 464 23.80 -11.57 -15.04
C GLY A 464 22.79 -11.99 -16.12
N TYR A 465 21.49 -11.97 -15.82
CA TYR A 465 20.44 -12.23 -16.80
C TYR A 465 20.26 -11.04 -17.74
N HIS A 466 20.17 -11.31 -19.03
CA HIS A 466 19.91 -10.32 -20.07
C HIS A 466 18.47 -10.46 -20.57
N GLY A 467 17.71 -9.37 -20.55
CA GLY A 467 16.34 -9.30 -21.06
C GLY A 467 15.35 -8.63 -20.09
N VAL A 468 14.27 -8.11 -20.66
CA VAL A 468 13.24 -7.37 -19.92
C VAL A 468 12.23 -8.29 -19.22
N LYS A 469 12.07 -9.54 -19.72
CA LYS A 469 11.04 -10.49 -19.25
C LYS A 469 11.06 -10.73 -17.75
N ILE A 470 12.26 -10.72 -17.12
CA ILE A 470 12.42 -10.94 -15.68
C ILE A 470 11.68 -9.92 -14.81
N TRP A 471 11.53 -8.67 -15.29
CA TRP A 471 10.85 -7.60 -14.55
C TRP A 471 9.36 -7.82 -14.38
N PHE A 472 8.78 -8.67 -15.22
CA PHE A 472 7.37 -9.07 -15.15
C PHE A 472 7.16 -10.41 -14.48
N ALA A 473 8.23 -11.14 -14.16
CA ALA A 473 8.15 -12.46 -13.54
C ALA A 473 7.44 -12.43 -12.18
N PRO A 474 6.58 -13.40 -11.88
CA PRO A 474 5.94 -13.56 -10.59
C PRO A 474 6.91 -14.17 -9.57
N ALA A 475 7.97 -13.45 -9.23
CA ALA A 475 8.97 -13.94 -8.29
C ALA A 475 8.36 -14.18 -6.90
N PRO A 476 8.73 -15.26 -6.18
CA PRO A 476 8.22 -15.60 -4.85
C PRO A 476 8.85 -14.71 -3.76
N LEU A 477 8.59 -13.42 -3.81
CA LEU A 477 9.11 -12.36 -2.93
C LEU A 477 8.04 -11.67 -2.05
N PRO A 478 6.80 -12.16 -1.92
CA PRO A 478 5.80 -11.42 -1.17
C PRO A 478 6.13 -11.37 0.32
N ASN A 479 5.71 -10.28 0.97
CA ASN A 479 5.79 -10.10 2.41
C ASN A 479 4.44 -10.39 3.04
N TYR A 480 4.36 -11.46 3.83
CA TYR A 480 3.12 -11.90 4.51
C TYR A 480 2.97 -11.30 5.92
N GLY A 481 3.94 -10.50 6.38
CA GLY A 481 3.88 -9.86 7.71
C GLY A 481 2.60 -9.06 7.94
N PRO A 482 2.15 -8.19 7.02
CA PRO A 482 0.92 -7.41 7.20
C PRO A 482 -0.36 -8.25 7.34
N ALA A 483 -0.40 -9.48 6.80
CA ALA A 483 -1.56 -10.37 6.93
C ALA A 483 -1.88 -10.74 8.40
N VAL A 484 -0.87 -10.72 9.27
CA VAL A 484 -0.99 -11.05 10.68
C VAL A 484 -1.95 -10.09 11.41
N VAL A 485 -1.93 -8.80 11.05
CA VAL A 485 -2.83 -7.79 11.62
C VAL A 485 -4.29 -8.13 11.29
N GLY A 486 -4.56 -8.56 10.04
CA GLY A 486 -5.89 -8.99 9.62
C GLY A 486 -6.41 -10.20 10.44
N PHE A 487 -5.56 -11.21 10.66
CA PHE A 487 -5.90 -12.34 11.54
C PHE A 487 -6.11 -11.90 12.99
N ARG A 488 -5.34 -10.92 13.49
CA ARG A 488 -5.55 -10.39 14.84
C ARG A 488 -6.86 -9.62 14.97
N VAL A 489 -7.25 -8.83 13.98
CA VAL A 489 -8.58 -8.18 13.96
C VAL A 489 -9.71 -9.20 13.94
N MET A 490 -9.55 -10.29 13.16
CA MET A 490 -10.48 -11.43 13.19
C MET A 490 -10.63 -12.02 14.60
N ASP A 491 -9.52 -12.23 15.29
CA ASP A 491 -9.48 -12.77 16.64
C ASP A 491 -10.19 -11.84 17.63
N LEU A 492 -9.88 -10.53 17.58
CA LEU A 492 -10.50 -9.50 18.43
C LEU A 492 -12.01 -9.33 18.19
N THR A 493 -12.50 -9.64 17.00
CA THR A 493 -13.93 -9.59 16.66
C THR A 493 -14.67 -10.92 16.91
N GLY A 494 -13.98 -11.95 17.40
CA GLY A 494 -14.58 -13.26 17.65
C GLY A 494 -15.09 -13.98 16.40
N THR A 495 -14.43 -13.77 15.26
CA THR A 495 -14.82 -14.37 13.99
C THR A 495 -14.03 -15.66 13.75
N LYS A 496 -14.69 -16.73 13.29
CA LYS A 496 -14.04 -17.99 12.97
C LYS A 496 -13.22 -17.91 11.69
N ILE A 497 -12.06 -18.58 11.66
CA ILE A 497 -11.18 -18.64 10.46
C ILE A 497 -11.94 -19.21 9.25
N LYS A 498 -12.82 -20.20 9.44
CA LYS A 498 -13.64 -20.76 8.36
C LYS A 498 -14.48 -19.70 7.62
N SER A 499 -14.91 -18.64 8.32
CA SER A 499 -15.64 -17.53 7.72
C SER A 499 -14.77 -16.78 6.70
N LEU A 500 -13.47 -16.57 6.99
CA LEU A 500 -12.54 -15.93 6.06
C LEU A 500 -12.34 -16.77 4.80
N VAL A 501 -12.18 -18.09 4.95
CA VAL A 501 -12.02 -19.00 3.81
C VAL A 501 -13.26 -18.95 2.91
N LYS A 502 -14.46 -19.07 3.48
CA LYS A 502 -15.72 -18.96 2.72
C LYS A 502 -15.82 -17.60 2.01
N THR A 503 -15.44 -16.55 2.72
CA THR A 503 -15.43 -15.17 2.19
C THR A 503 -14.51 -15.05 0.98
N GLN A 504 -13.29 -15.56 1.04
CA GLN A 504 -12.37 -15.50 -0.09
C GLN A 504 -12.87 -16.31 -1.29
N LEU A 505 -13.40 -17.52 -1.05
CA LEU A 505 -13.96 -18.35 -2.11
C LEU A 505 -15.10 -17.66 -2.88
N LEU A 506 -15.91 -16.86 -2.19
CA LEU A 506 -16.97 -16.07 -2.82
C LEU A 506 -16.43 -14.80 -3.47
N THR A 507 -15.57 -14.06 -2.77
CA THR A 507 -15.18 -12.71 -3.16
C THR A 507 -14.19 -12.72 -4.34
N VAL A 508 -13.29 -13.71 -4.43
CA VAL A 508 -12.29 -13.80 -5.51
C VAL A 508 -12.92 -13.86 -6.90
N PRO A 509 -13.90 -14.74 -7.20
CA PRO A 509 -14.57 -14.72 -8.50
C PRO A 509 -15.27 -13.39 -8.81
N ILE A 510 -15.91 -12.78 -7.81
CA ILE A 510 -16.57 -11.48 -7.96
C ILE A 510 -15.54 -10.41 -8.31
N ILE A 511 -14.38 -10.38 -7.64
CA ILE A 511 -13.29 -9.46 -7.93
C ILE A 511 -12.79 -9.63 -9.37
N ILE A 512 -12.57 -10.87 -9.82
CA ILE A 512 -12.10 -11.15 -11.17
C ILE A 512 -13.10 -10.63 -12.20
N ILE A 513 -14.37 -10.98 -12.07
CA ILE A 513 -15.39 -10.56 -13.03
C ILE A 513 -15.58 -9.05 -13.01
N ALA A 514 -15.82 -8.47 -11.83
CA ALA A 514 -16.09 -7.05 -11.68
C ALA A 514 -14.88 -6.19 -12.14
N SER A 515 -13.67 -6.53 -11.71
CA SER A 515 -12.46 -5.78 -12.10
C SER A 515 -12.23 -5.81 -13.60
N LEU A 516 -12.44 -6.95 -14.28
CA LEU A 516 -12.27 -7.07 -15.73
C LEU A 516 -13.32 -6.24 -16.48
N VAL A 517 -14.60 -6.38 -16.09
CA VAL A 517 -15.71 -5.64 -16.71
C VAL A 517 -15.51 -4.13 -16.54
N PHE A 518 -15.15 -3.67 -15.35
CA PHE A 518 -14.97 -2.24 -15.11
C PHE A 518 -13.67 -1.68 -15.68
N SER A 519 -12.59 -2.45 -15.76
CA SER A 519 -11.39 -2.04 -16.51
C SER A 519 -11.75 -1.82 -17.99
N GLN A 520 -12.52 -2.75 -18.57
CA GLN A 520 -13.03 -2.62 -19.93
C GLN A 520 -13.92 -1.39 -20.13
N LEU A 521 -14.85 -1.15 -19.18
CA LEU A 521 -15.75 0.00 -19.25
C LEU A 521 -14.97 1.33 -19.20
N LEU A 522 -14.02 1.47 -18.26
CA LEU A 522 -13.19 2.66 -18.12
C LEU A 522 -12.38 2.95 -19.38
N TRP A 523 -11.81 1.91 -19.99
CA TRP A 523 -11.03 2.07 -21.23
C TRP A 523 -11.89 2.41 -22.44
N LYS A 524 -13.13 1.88 -22.50
CA LYS A 524 -14.10 2.28 -23.53
C LYS A 524 -14.60 3.70 -23.38
N MET A 525 -14.79 4.16 -22.13
CA MET A 525 -15.33 5.51 -21.86
C MET A 525 -14.42 6.61 -22.37
N ALA A 526 -13.13 6.49 -22.19
CA ALA A 526 -12.13 7.44 -22.67
C ALA A 526 -10.79 6.74 -22.87
N GLU A 527 -9.95 7.32 -23.70
CA GLU A 527 -8.56 6.92 -23.84
C GLU A 527 -7.81 7.09 -22.53
N ILE A 528 -6.89 6.17 -22.23
CA ILE A 528 -6.08 6.21 -21.02
C ILE A 528 -4.60 6.13 -21.45
N PRO A 529 -3.80 7.17 -21.18
CA PRO A 529 -4.10 8.42 -20.45
C PRO A 529 -4.84 9.48 -21.29
N SER A 530 -5.61 10.34 -20.65
CA SER A 530 -6.27 11.48 -21.27
C SER A 530 -6.74 12.49 -20.21
N GLU A 531 -7.27 13.65 -20.63
CA GLU A 531 -7.83 14.66 -19.72
C GLU A 531 -8.98 14.14 -18.84
N ALA A 532 -9.66 13.06 -19.25
CA ALA A 532 -10.66 12.38 -18.43
C ALA A 532 -10.06 11.66 -17.21
N TYR A 533 -8.75 11.42 -17.22
CA TYR A 533 -7.98 10.74 -16.17
C TYR A 533 -6.73 11.54 -15.81
N PRO A 534 -6.86 12.67 -15.12
CA PRO A 534 -5.79 13.68 -14.95
C PRO A 534 -4.54 13.15 -14.27
N PHE A 535 -4.66 12.22 -13.30
CA PHE A 535 -3.48 11.62 -12.68
C PHE A 535 -2.74 10.71 -13.67
N ALA A 536 -3.46 9.86 -14.39
CA ALA A 536 -2.84 8.99 -15.39
C ALA A 536 -2.14 9.84 -16.46
N GLN A 537 -2.78 10.90 -16.94
CA GLN A 537 -2.21 11.79 -17.95
C GLN A 537 -0.90 12.45 -17.51
N LYS A 538 -0.82 12.92 -16.25
CA LYS A 538 0.38 13.63 -15.76
C LYS A 538 1.46 12.71 -15.23
N MET A 539 1.08 11.60 -14.58
CA MET A 539 2.03 10.80 -13.80
C MET A 539 2.51 9.52 -14.50
N TRP A 540 1.73 9.01 -15.46
CA TRP A 540 2.12 7.75 -16.10
C TRP A 540 3.34 7.90 -17.01
N ASP A 541 3.56 9.06 -17.61
CA ASP A 541 4.77 9.32 -18.38
C ASP A 541 6.02 9.21 -17.50
N LEU A 542 6.03 9.89 -16.36
CA LEU A 542 7.13 9.77 -15.38
C LEU A 542 7.32 8.33 -14.90
N GLN A 543 6.22 7.63 -14.62
CA GLN A 543 6.29 6.23 -14.19
C GLN A 543 6.86 5.33 -15.30
N ALA A 544 6.50 5.56 -16.56
CA ALA A 544 7.03 4.82 -17.69
C ALA A 544 8.52 5.07 -17.86
N LYS A 545 8.97 6.34 -17.84
CA LYS A 545 10.37 6.73 -17.89
C LYS A 545 11.19 6.07 -16.77
N THR A 546 10.72 6.16 -15.54
CA THR A 546 11.39 5.54 -14.36
C THR A 546 11.44 4.01 -14.49
N LYS A 547 10.37 3.39 -14.97
CA LYS A 547 10.30 1.94 -15.16
C LYS A 547 11.24 1.48 -16.28
N CYS A 548 11.28 2.19 -17.41
CA CYS A 548 12.21 1.93 -18.49
C CYS A 548 13.66 2.08 -18.04
N LEU A 549 13.98 3.14 -17.27
CA LEU A 549 15.29 3.33 -16.68
C LEU A 549 15.73 2.12 -15.86
N THR A 550 14.84 1.61 -15.00
CA THR A 550 15.15 0.43 -14.18
C THR A 550 15.30 -0.83 -15.03
N MET A 551 14.42 -1.05 -16.01
CA MET A 551 14.45 -2.24 -16.89
C MET A 551 15.65 -2.25 -17.82
N SER A 552 16.16 -1.10 -18.24
CA SER A 552 17.34 -0.99 -19.09
C SER A 552 18.60 -1.59 -18.45
N SER A 553 18.61 -1.77 -17.13
CA SER A 553 19.74 -2.39 -16.40
C SER A 553 20.00 -3.86 -16.76
N THR A 554 19.01 -4.55 -17.33
CA THR A 554 19.16 -5.95 -17.78
C THR A 554 19.15 -6.11 -19.31
N MET A 555 19.16 -4.99 -20.06
CA MET A 555 19.26 -5.03 -21.52
C MET A 555 20.71 -5.07 -21.98
N GLU A 556 20.98 -5.68 -23.13
CA GLU A 556 22.28 -5.60 -23.78
C GLU A 556 22.54 -4.18 -24.24
N GLY A 557 23.67 -3.59 -23.79
CA GLY A 557 23.98 -2.18 -24.04
C GLY A 557 23.24 -1.20 -23.13
N GLY A 558 22.57 -1.67 -22.11
CA GLY A 558 21.72 -0.93 -21.17
C GLY A 558 22.47 0.14 -20.38
N SER A 559 22.72 1.27 -21.04
CA SER A 559 23.56 2.34 -20.53
C SER A 559 22.87 3.24 -19.53
N LEU A 560 21.56 3.55 -19.69
CA LEU A 560 20.86 4.57 -18.91
C LEU A 560 20.86 4.30 -17.40
N PHE A 561 20.62 3.06 -16.98
CA PHE A 561 20.68 2.72 -15.57
C PHE A 561 22.12 2.81 -15.05
N PHE A 562 23.10 2.31 -15.80
CA PHE A 562 24.50 2.35 -15.41
C PHE A 562 25.08 3.77 -15.50
N GLU A 563 24.60 4.63 -16.38
CA GLU A 563 24.89 6.06 -16.38
C GLU A 563 24.35 6.76 -15.13
N ALA A 564 23.14 6.40 -14.71
CA ALA A 564 22.52 6.89 -13.48
C ALA A 564 23.11 6.26 -12.21
N TRP A 565 23.71 5.06 -12.33
CA TRP A 565 24.33 4.34 -11.21
C TRP A 565 25.74 4.83 -10.97
N ARG A 566 25.88 5.74 -10.03
CA ARG A 566 27.17 6.28 -9.62
C ARG A 566 27.49 5.89 -8.19
N TRP A 567 28.42 4.94 -8.00
CA TRP A 567 28.82 4.43 -6.68
C TRP A 567 29.15 5.52 -5.65
N LYS A 568 29.74 6.63 -6.12
CA LYS A 568 30.02 7.82 -5.30
C LYS A 568 28.76 8.34 -4.61
N TYR A 569 27.65 8.49 -5.34
CA TYR A 569 26.41 9.02 -4.79
C TYR A 569 25.67 7.99 -3.94
N CYS A 570 25.78 6.68 -4.26
CA CYS A 570 25.31 5.61 -3.37
C CYS A 570 26.06 5.65 -2.02
N GLY A 571 27.38 5.82 -2.05
CA GLY A 571 28.18 5.97 -0.83
C GLY A 571 27.78 7.21 0.00
N ILE A 572 27.51 8.34 -0.67
CA ILE A 572 27.04 9.56 0.00
C ILE A 572 25.65 9.33 0.63
N GLY A 573 24.73 8.68 -0.07
CA GLY A 573 23.41 8.34 0.46
C GLY A 573 23.48 7.42 1.68
N LEU A 574 24.32 6.39 1.61
CA LEU A 574 24.57 5.47 2.72
C LEU A 574 25.19 6.19 3.94
N ALA A 575 26.21 7.01 3.71
CA ALA A 575 26.87 7.78 4.76
C ALA A 575 25.94 8.82 5.38
N PHE A 576 25.13 9.50 4.58
CA PHE A 576 24.13 10.45 5.03
C PHE A 576 23.08 9.76 5.92
N GLY A 577 22.47 8.67 5.44
CA GLY A 577 21.43 7.97 6.21
C GLY A 577 21.94 7.38 7.52
N THR A 578 23.12 6.71 7.48
CA THR A 578 23.74 6.15 8.68
C THR A 578 24.26 7.24 9.62
N GLY A 579 24.86 8.32 9.08
CA GLY A 579 25.37 9.45 9.85
C GLY A 579 24.28 10.19 10.59
N VAL A 580 23.18 10.56 9.90
CA VAL A 580 22.03 11.21 10.54
C VAL A 580 21.43 10.30 11.61
N TYR A 581 21.30 9.00 11.34
CA TYR A 581 20.80 8.06 12.35
C TYR A 581 21.72 8.01 13.58
N MET A 582 23.04 7.90 13.37
CA MET A 582 24.01 7.87 14.47
C MET A 582 24.00 9.15 15.30
N ILE A 583 23.99 10.32 14.65
CA ILE A 583 23.91 11.61 15.32
C ILE A 583 22.65 11.70 16.18
N LEU A 584 21.48 11.35 15.61
CA LEU A 584 20.22 11.36 16.36
C LEU A 584 20.23 10.35 17.52
N ALA A 585 20.79 9.16 17.31
CA ALA A 585 20.90 8.14 18.35
C ALA A 585 21.83 8.58 19.52
N LEU A 586 22.95 9.23 19.20
CA LEU A 586 23.92 9.73 20.20
C LEU A 586 23.34 10.92 20.99
N LEU A 587 22.62 11.81 20.31
CA LEU A 587 21.98 12.98 20.94
C LEU A 587 20.67 12.60 21.66
N GLY A 588 20.22 11.33 21.63
CA GLY A 588 18.93 10.92 22.18
C GLY A 588 17.73 11.48 21.41
N GLY A 589 17.93 11.87 20.16
CA GLY A 589 16.90 12.41 19.27
C GLY A 589 15.99 11.37 18.67
N PRO A 590 14.91 11.79 17.99
CA PRO A 590 13.91 10.90 17.41
C PRO A 590 14.44 10.19 16.15
N THR A 591 14.87 8.94 16.27
CA THR A 591 15.41 8.15 15.16
C THR A 591 14.38 7.89 14.05
N LEU A 592 13.08 7.98 14.35
CA LEU A 592 11.99 7.89 13.36
C LEU A 592 12.08 8.96 12.26
N MET A 593 12.77 10.07 12.51
CA MET A 593 12.95 11.15 11.54
C MET A 593 13.71 10.68 10.29
N VAL A 594 14.64 9.71 10.41
CA VAL A 594 15.39 9.17 9.26
C VAL A 594 14.47 8.44 8.27
N PHE A 595 13.49 7.70 8.79
CA PHE A 595 12.47 7.04 7.94
C PHE A 595 11.60 8.08 7.21
N GLY A 596 11.27 9.17 7.90
CA GLY A 596 10.58 10.30 7.28
C GLY A 596 11.40 10.94 6.18
N MET A 597 12.70 11.18 6.38
CA MET A 597 13.60 11.74 5.36
C MET A 597 13.64 10.87 4.10
N LEU A 598 13.78 9.55 4.24
CA LEU A 598 13.75 8.64 3.11
C LEU A 598 12.45 8.79 2.30
N ARG A 599 11.30 8.85 3.01
CA ARG A 599 10.00 9.08 2.39
C ARG A 599 9.95 10.42 1.66
N GLY A 600 10.46 11.49 2.26
CA GLY A 600 10.50 12.83 1.69
C GLY A 600 11.33 12.92 0.40
N PHE A 601 12.52 12.34 0.39
CA PHE A 601 13.36 12.25 -0.83
C PHE A 601 12.68 11.42 -1.94
N GLY A 602 11.95 10.37 -1.57
CA GLY A 602 11.22 9.52 -2.52
C GLY A 602 10.01 10.21 -3.17
N LEU A 603 9.43 11.24 -2.54
CA LEU A 603 8.32 12.01 -3.11
C LEU A 603 8.77 12.92 -4.27
N GLY A 604 10.03 13.28 -4.34
CA GLY A 604 10.63 14.11 -5.39
C GLY A 604 10.16 15.58 -5.40
N THR A 605 9.09 15.93 -4.67
CA THR A 605 8.48 17.27 -4.66
C THR A 605 7.96 17.65 -3.26
N PRO A 606 7.97 18.94 -2.89
CA PRO A 606 7.56 19.40 -1.55
C PRO A 606 6.04 19.44 -1.33
N ALA A 607 5.22 19.30 -2.37
CA ALA A 607 3.78 19.52 -2.33
C ALA A 607 3.06 18.75 -1.22
N TYR A 608 3.30 17.44 -1.14
CA TYR A 608 2.63 16.57 -0.17
C TYR A 608 3.09 16.82 1.26
N ALA A 609 4.39 17.07 1.46
CA ALA A 609 5.00 17.27 2.77
C ALA A 609 4.48 18.53 3.48
N THR A 610 4.13 19.58 2.73
CA THR A 610 3.62 20.84 3.26
C THR A 610 2.29 20.67 3.99
N PHE A 611 1.34 19.98 3.37
CA PHE A 611 0.01 19.75 3.95
C PHE A 611 0.03 18.73 5.08
N GLU A 612 0.90 17.70 4.98
CA GLU A 612 1.13 16.78 6.10
C GLU A 612 1.73 17.51 7.32
N LEU A 613 2.67 18.43 7.09
CA LEU A 613 3.24 19.28 8.17
C LEU A 613 2.16 20.12 8.84
N LEU A 614 1.32 20.78 8.05
CA LEU A 614 0.20 21.57 8.59
C LEU A 614 -0.67 20.69 9.48
N GLY A 615 -1.02 19.48 9.03
CA GLY A 615 -1.77 18.51 9.81
C GLY A 615 -1.07 18.10 11.11
N ALA A 616 0.21 17.76 11.05
CA ALA A 616 0.99 17.34 12.22
C ALA A 616 1.11 18.47 13.26
N VAL A 617 1.32 19.71 12.81
CA VAL A 617 1.40 20.90 13.67
C VAL A 617 0.05 21.19 14.34
N LEU A 618 -1.04 21.23 13.56
CA LEU A 618 -2.40 21.42 14.09
C LEU A 618 -2.78 20.29 15.07
N GLY A 619 -2.50 19.04 14.70
CA GLY A 619 -2.78 17.89 15.55
C GLY A 619 -2.06 17.96 16.90
N ARG A 620 -0.75 18.27 16.90
CA ARG A 620 0.08 18.27 18.10
C ARG A 620 -0.11 19.50 18.95
N PHE A 621 -0.10 20.71 18.38
CA PHE A 621 -0.04 21.97 19.13
C PHE A 621 -1.40 22.59 19.42
N TYR A 622 -2.43 22.31 18.60
CA TYR A 622 -3.77 22.81 18.79
C TYR A 622 -4.73 21.76 19.34
N PHE A 623 -4.99 20.70 18.59
CA PHE A 623 -6.02 19.72 18.94
C PHE A 623 -5.66 18.86 20.16
N ARG A 624 -4.41 18.41 20.25
CA ARG A 624 -3.96 17.64 21.43
C ARG A 624 -3.96 18.49 22.70
N LYS A 625 -3.72 19.80 22.58
CA LYS A 625 -3.79 20.74 23.70
C LYS A 625 -5.23 20.94 24.17
N LYS A 626 -6.20 20.94 23.24
CA LYS A 626 -7.63 21.14 23.51
C LYS A 626 -8.34 19.86 24.00
N PHE A 627 -8.04 18.72 23.40
CA PHE A 627 -8.73 17.45 23.67
C PHE A 627 -7.88 16.44 24.45
N GLY A 628 -6.65 16.77 24.81
CA GLY A 628 -5.75 15.88 25.54
C GLY A 628 -5.42 14.58 24.78
N ASN A 629 -5.23 13.49 25.52
CA ASN A 629 -4.92 12.17 24.94
C ASN A 629 -6.07 11.58 24.13
N MET A 630 -7.30 12.06 24.31
CA MET A 630 -8.46 11.62 23.52
C MET A 630 -8.33 12.00 22.06
N TRP A 631 -7.55 13.04 21.72
CA TRP A 631 -7.30 13.42 20.33
C TRP A 631 -6.71 12.28 19.50
N MET A 632 -5.81 11.51 20.06
CA MET A 632 -5.21 10.33 19.36
C MET A 632 -6.25 9.26 19.02
N LYS A 633 -7.35 9.17 19.79
CA LYS A 633 -8.48 8.26 19.49
C LYS A 633 -9.45 8.87 18.47
N TYR A 634 -9.59 10.20 18.43
CA TYR A 634 -10.50 10.89 17.51
C TYR A 634 -9.96 10.92 16.07
N THR A 635 -8.66 11.15 15.91
CA THR A 635 -8.04 11.43 14.61
C THR A 635 -8.22 10.29 13.59
N PRO A 636 -8.00 8.98 13.93
CA PRO A 636 -8.24 7.89 12.99
C PRO A 636 -9.71 7.78 12.56
N ILE A 637 -10.64 8.04 13.49
CA ILE A 637 -12.08 7.98 13.23
C ILE A 637 -12.50 9.15 12.32
N LEU A 638 -11.95 10.34 12.56
CA LEU A 638 -12.20 11.52 11.73
C LEU A 638 -11.68 11.31 10.30
N LEU A 639 -10.47 10.76 10.14
CA LEU A 639 -9.89 10.41 8.84
C LEU A 639 -10.72 9.35 8.12
N ALA A 640 -11.17 8.31 8.83
CA ALA A 640 -12.07 7.30 8.27
C ALA A 640 -13.40 7.90 7.80
N GLY A 641 -13.98 8.83 8.59
CA GLY A 641 -15.17 9.58 8.21
C GLY A 641 -14.94 10.43 6.96
N TYR A 642 -13.85 11.20 6.90
CA TYR A 642 -13.45 12.00 5.75
C TYR A 642 -13.34 11.17 4.47
N ALA A 643 -12.60 10.10 4.56
CA ALA A 643 -12.41 9.17 3.45
C ALA A 643 -13.75 8.56 2.99
N CYS A 644 -14.64 8.22 3.93
CA CYS A 644 -16.01 7.77 3.63
C CYS A 644 -16.80 8.84 2.86
N GLY A 645 -16.82 10.08 3.37
CA GLY A 645 -17.56 11.17 2.74
C GLY A 645 -17.07 11.46 1.31
N MET A 646 -15.75 11.50 1.11
CA MET A 646 -15.16 11.63 -0.22
C MET A 646 -15.54 10.47 -1.15
N GLY A 647 -15.47 9.23 -0.67
CA GLY A 647 -15.82 8.05 -1.46
C GLY A 647 -17.28 8.04 -1.91
N LEU A 648 -18.22 8.43 -1.03
CA LEU A 648 -19.64 8.52 -1.36
C LEU A 648 -19.91 9.52 -2.50
N VAL A 649 -19.32 10.70 -2.40
CA VAL A 649 -19.50 11.75 -3.39
C VAL A 649 -18.82 11.41 -4.71
N ALA A 650 -17.64 10.80 -4.65
CA ALA A 650 -16.95 10.30 -5.83
C ALA A 650 -17.76 9.25 -6.60
N MET A 651 -18.42 8.33 -5.88
CA MET A 651 -19.30 7.33 -6.49
C MET A 651 -20.50 7.98 -7.21
N VAL A 652 -21.09 9.00 -6.60
CA VAL A 652 -22.21 9.75 -7.24
C VAL A 652 -21.72 10.44 -8.51
N GLY A 653 -20.57 11.13 -8.46
CA GLY A 653 -19.96 11.77 -9.62
C GLY A 653 -19.64 10.79 -10.74
N MET A 654 -19.07 9.63 -10.40
CA MET A 654 -18.77 8.58 -11.37
C MET A 654 -20.04 7.97 -11.97
N ALA A 655 -21.04 7.63 -11.17
CA ALA A 655 -22.30 7.09 -11.65
C ALA A 655 -22.96 8.07 -12.65
N PHE A 656 -22.94 9.35 -12.35
CA PHE A 656 -23.42 10.39 -13.23
C PHE A 656 -22.63 10.46 -14.54
N ALA A 657 -21.29 10.44 -14.48
CA ALA A 657 -20.43 10.45 -15.66
C ALA A 657 -20.64 9.22 -16.56
N ILE A 658 -20.81 8.03 -15.96
CA ILE A 658 -21.13 6.80 -16.70
C ILE A 658 -22.49 6.91 -17.38
N LEU A 659 -23.53 7.29 -16.63
CA LEU A 659 -24.90 7.41 -17.17
C LEU A 659 -24.95 8.42 -18.32
N ASN A 660 -24.30 9.57 -18.17
CA ASN A 660 -24.28 10.58 -19.22
C ASN A 660 -23.57 10.09 -20.49
N LYS A 661 -22.44 9.39 -20.37
CA LYS A 661 -21.76 8.80 -21.52
C LYS A 661 -22.52 7.62 -22.16
N MET A 662 -23.32 6.89 -21.38
CA MET A 662 -24.21 5.85 -21.93
C MET A 662 -25.41 6.44 -22.66
N MET A 663 -25.89 7.61 -22.24
CA MET A 663 -27.03 8.31 -22.86
C MET A 663 -26.64 9.22 -24.03
N ALA A 664 -25.36 9.65 -24.08
CA ALA A 664 -24.84 10.39 -25.22
C ALA A 664 -24.92 9.49 -26.45
N PRO A 665 -25.75 9.80 -27.49
CA PRO A 665 -25.75 9.01 -28.69
C PRO A 665 -24.35 8.99 -29.26
N LEU A 666 -23.88 7.79 -29.60
CA LEU A 666 -22.64 7.59 -30.37
C LEU A 666 -22.83 8.40 -31.68
N LEU A 667 -22.45 9.64 -31.67
CA LEU A 667 -22.21 10.40 -32.87
C LEU A 667 -20.91 9.84 -33.45
N PHE A 668 -21.08 9.01 -34.46
CA PHE A 668 -20.20 8.33 -35.41
C PHE A 668 -18.69 8.53 -35.27
#